data_be21681b91a3f801f1da18756c67beb1
#
_entry.id   be21681b91a3f801f1da18756c67beb1
#
_cell.length_a   1.000
_cell.length_b   1.000
_cell.length_c   1.000
_cell.angle_alpha   90.00
_cell.angle_beta   90.00
_cell.angle_gamma   90.00
#
_symmetry.space_group_name_H-M   'P 1'
#
loop_
_entity.id
_entity.type
_entity.pdbx_description
1 polymer ?
#
loop_
_entity_poly.entity_id
_entity_poly.type
_entity_poly.pdbx_seq_one_letter_code
_entity_poly.pdbx_strand_id
1 'polypeptide(L)'
;MKMNKMFKVICLCLLVLLMREPIRAQQTGEIRGKIAEEKGEFLPGVTVTAKSPSLQGLRTALSDKNGYFRLPLLPVGTYSLTYELSGFEKLTMVEQTVPLGFTVDLSVILKPARLAEEITVTAINPLIDKTRTDNSYRLNSDDLSRIPTQARTIAEIVGFTPGVTGVRVNTISGGASSSLGAEAGLPSFRGEGDAANNWLVDGLTMNSVVYNNSGVKINFDSWEEVQIVSDKFAPEMGLGMGGLINIVTKSGSNTIHGELGSLIRDSNLRAQRIEQLSAATLPETSLYQYFGNLGGPVFKDKLWFFISDNYFRNRDRTESQSLVWLTIPAGDRRVGTNNAFGKLTFTPQKNHTISLSATLDKFLNQTGGIGVNETWTKIEYTDYSYRLNYRGILSEHALLTAAFGQNRQKATPVLLSGDYGPPSYFWQDIGQTTNNANGFNDNTEWRTDAIVSATQYLDLGRWGSHEVKAGVSYYENKYDQSWRWAGRDADPWPGNGFDNGLTITWATPGIPLQLQENGAGEIKDSTRGFGFYIEDNVTLGRFSMMFGLRADTQKVFNDPGVNVWSWTLGDFMQPRASLAVDLTGDGRNVLKFGFGRFAMPIAGLYLTFVNQSWGFNTRNYEWIGPENPTKAQLKDAANWLFVWEQSATASPIEVDPELKPNKMSKFLLEFDRQLGTNWSLKFRGVYSYSNNLLEDIAVYAPETPGGLKYIFTNFDLRKRDYRAVEVELNGRVAGRFMLNASYTWSQAKGTNPGNSFESAAWDVGWGSGYDGGVFGDRPYVPPGAPEKEDFDSLFYGLGGRGIGDEGWYGFLPYSVDHVVKVLGTYLAPYGFNISVYAEYLSGYHWEKKGWSPGYEFYFTFPEGRGGRITPAHLNVDLAVEKDIRMKNGMTLGLGINAYNILNNQRPVSYMKEDNELFGQVWARQLPRWVQLKKNIRF
;
A
#
# COMPACT_ATOMS: atom_id res chain seq x y z
N MET A 1 46.83 11.69 -10.53
CA MET A 1 45.91 11.83 -9.40
C MET A 1 44.45 11.66 -9.77
N LYS A 2 43.95 12.05 -10.98
CA LYS A 2 42.54 11.85 -11.43
C LYS A 2 42.16 10.40 -11.72
N MET A 3 43.07 9.59 -12.24
CA MET A 3 42.88 8.18 -12.56
C MET A 3 42.59 7.29 -11.31
N ASN A 4 43.16 7.68 -10.15
CA ASN A 4 43.01 6.94 -8.89
C ASN A 4 41.61 7.04 -8.24
N LYS A 5 40.87 8.15 -8.51
CA LYS A 5 39.49 8.31 -7.98
C LYS A 5 38.49 7.53 -8.81
N MET A 6 38.61 7.54 -10.14
CA MET A 6 37.77 6.75 -11.05
C MET A 6 38.02 5.23 -10.88
N PHE A 7 39.30 4.86 -10.67
CA PHE A 7 39.66 3.47 -10.35
C PHE A 7 39.04 3.01 -8.99
N LYS A 8 38.99 3.89 -7.97
CA LYS A 8 38.33 3.59 -6.71
C LYS A 8 36.79 3.41 -6.85
N VAL A 9 36.14 4.19 -7.71
CA VAL A 9 34.73 4.01 -8.03
C VAL A 9 34.50 2.68 -8.77
N ILE A 10 35.34 2.37 -9.75
CA ILE A 10 35.28 1.09 -10.47
C ILE A 10 35.60 -0.08 -9.52
N CYS A 11 36.59 0.05 -8.64
CA CYS A 11 36.88 -0.95 -7.61
C CYS A 11 35.74 -1.08 -6.58
N LEU A 12 35.05 0.00 -6.20
CA LEU A 12 33.90 -0.03 -5.32
C LEU A 12 32.70 -0.73 -5.98
N CYS A 13 32.45 -0.43 -7.27
CA CYS A 13 31.43 -1.12 -8.06
C CYS A 13 31.78 -2.62 -8.23
N LEU A 14 33.03 -2.96 -8.46
CA LEU A 14 33.51 -4.33 -8.52
C LEU A 14 33.46 -5.04 -7.16
N LEU A 15 33.75 -4.32 -6.06
CA LEU A 15 33.66 -4.86 -4.71
C LEU A 15 32.20 -5.18 -4.33
N VAL A 16 31.25 -4.31 -4.70
CA VAL A 16 29.80 -4.53 -4.55
C VAL A 16 29.34 -5.73 -5.38
N LEU A 17 29.88 -5.92 -6.57
CA LEU A 17 29.60 -7.09 -7.44
C LEU A 17 30.22 -8.40 -6.92
N LEU A 18 31.29 -8.34 -6.13
CA LEU A 18 31.98 -9.52 -5.57
C LEU A 18 31.44 -9.97 -4.19
N MET A 19 30.65 -9.12 -3.51
CA MET A 19 30.01 -9.51 -2.25
C MET A 19 28.84 -10.44 -2.55
N ARG A 20 29.00 -11.72 -2.28
CA ARG A 20 27.97 -12.77 -2.44
C ARG A 20 26.86 -12.72 -1.39
N GLU A 21 26.96 -11.85 -0.38
CA GLU A 21 25.97 -11.72 0.69
C GLU A 21 25.30 -10.33 0.62
N PRO A 22 23.96 -10.26 0.66
CA PRO A 22 23.18 -9.04 0.33
C PRO A 22 22.93 -8.13 1.52
N ILE A 23 22.76 -6.80 1.27
CA ILE A 23 22.30 -5.85 2.32
C ILE A 23 22.06 -4.37 1.85
N ARG A 24 20.99 -3.57 1.75
CA ARG A 24 20.07 -2.63 2.39
C ARG A 24 19.62 -1.26 1.88
N ALA A 25 18.49 -0.69 2.56
CA ALA A 25 17.68 0.49 2.22
C ALA A 25 17.75 1.68 3.22
N GLN A 26 17.27 2.92 2.83
CA GLN A 26 17.40 4.19 3.54
C GLN A 26 16.34 4.40 4.64
N GLN A 27 16.78 4.90 5.83
CA GLN A 27 15.93 5.18 7.00
C GLN A 27 16.31 6.50 7.70
N THR A 28 17.01 7.43 7.05
CA THR A 28 17.64 8.58 7.68
C THR A 28 17.56 9.83 6.81
N GLY A 29 17.76 11.00 7.43
CA GLY A 29 18.03 12.26 6.75
C GLY A 29 19.49 12.70 6.90
N GLU A 30 19.79 13.90 6.45
CA GLU A 30 21.11 14.50 6.50
C GLU A 30 21.02 15.98 6.86
N ILE A 31 21.99 16.49 7.61
CA ILE A 31 22.25 17.93 7.74
C ILE A 31 23.61 18.23 7.11
N ARG A 32 23.64 19.25 6.26
CA ARG A 32 24.87 19.80 5.70
C ARG A 32 24.79 21.32 5.71
N GLY A 33 25.92 21.97 5.47
CA GLY A 33 25.88 23.42 5.36
C GLY A 33 27.25 24.05 5.23
N LYS A 34 27.26 25.40 5.18
CA LYS A 34 28.46 26.22 5.16
C LYS A 34 28.49 27.14 6.35
N ILE A 35 29.68 27.34 6.92
CA ILE A 35 29.94 28.21 8.05
C ILE A 35 30.89 29.31 7.61
N ALA A 36 30.47 30.57 7.85
CA ALA A 36 31.27 31.76 7.55
C ALA A 36 31.27 32.73 8.75
N GLU A 37 32.19 33.68 8.79
CA GLU A 37 32.11 34.83 9.68
C GLU A 37 31.22 35.94 9.09
N GLU A 38 30.92 36.99 9.88
CA GLU A 38 30.07 38.13 9.45
C GLU A 38 30.61 38.85 8.17
N LYS A 39 31.89 38.80 7.89
CA LYS A 39 32.50 39.38 6.68
C LYS A 39 32.41 38.48 5.44
N GLY A 40 31.89 37.27 5.62
CA GLY A 40 31.68 36.30 4.55
C GLY A 40 32.86 35.35 4.31
N GLU A 41 33.92 35.40 5.10
CA GLU A 41 35.04 34.46 5.03
C GLU A 41 34.61 33.11 5.60
N PHE A 42 34.91 32.00 4.88
CA PHE A 42 34.59 30.66 5.31
C PHE A 42 35.46 30.21 6.49
N LEU A 43 34.86 29.56 7.48
CA LEU A 43 35.52 29.11 8.70
C LEU A 43 35.81 27.61 8.67
N PRO A 44 37.06 27.18 8.47
CA PRO A 44 37.50 25.81 8.61
C PRO A 44 37.66 25.41 10.08
N GLY A 45 37.53 24.11 10.39
CA GLY A 45 37.77 23.53 11.71
C GLY A 45 36.70 23.80 12.76
N VAL A 46 35.53 24.34 12.38
CA VAL A 46 34.39 24.47 13.30
C VAL A 46 33.88 23.09 13.65
N THR A 47 33.77 22.77 14.94
CA THR A 47 33.14 21.56 15.43
C THR A 47 31.63 21.74 15.46
N VAL A 48 30.91 20.92 14.67
CA VAL A 48 29.44 20.89 14.65
C VAL A 48 28.96 19.63 15.38
N THR A 49 28.22 19.80 16.49
CA THR A 49 27.70 18.68 17.29
C THR A 49 26.18 18.64 17.20
N ALA A 50 25.64 17.51 16.73
CA ALA A 50 24.22 17.25 16.71
C ALA A 50 23.80 16.37 17.91
N LYS A 51 22.68 16.73 18.55
CA LYS A 51 22.04 16.01 19.66
C LYS A 51 20.53 15.93 19.41
N SER A 52 19.93 14.77 19.66
CA SER A 52 18.49 14.55 19.54
C SER A 52 18.05 13.40 20.45
N PRO A 53 16.79 13.37 20.94
CA PRO A 53 16.22 12.16 21.55
C PRO A 53 16.21 10.94 20.61
N SER A 54 16.02 11.18 19.29
CA SER A 54 16.03 10.14 18.25
C SER A 54 17.44 9.68 17.87
N LEU A 55 18.48 10.47 18.20
CA LEU A 55 19.88 10.13 17.95
C LEU A 55 20.47 9.42 19.16
N GLN A 56 20.90 8.20 18.98
CA GLN A 56 21.59 7.41 20.00
C GLN A 56 23.03 7.94 20.18
N GLY A 57 23.23 8.79 21.21
CA GLY A 57 24.48 9.49 21.49
C GLY A 57 24.58 10.87 20.80
N LEU A 58 25.80 11.27 20.45
CA LEU A 58 26.13 12.53 19.78
C LEU A 58 26.72 12.25 18.40
N ARG A 59 26.48 13.14 17.43
CA ARG A 59 27.13 13.12 16.12
C ARG A 59 27.91 14.40 15.92
N THR A 60 29.17 14.30 15.48
CA THR A 60 30.04 15.45 15.26
C THR A 60 30.60 15.45 13.84
N ALA A 61 30.81 16.65 13.29
CA ALA A 61 31.51 16.89 12.04
C ALA A 61 32.42 18.12 12.19
N LEU A 62 33.48 18.21 11.39
CA LEU A 62 34.34 19.37 11.28
C LEU A 62 34.09 20.08 9.96
N SER A 63 34.11 21.42 9.93
CA SER A 63 34.05 22.17 8.69
C SER A 63 35.39 22.07 7.94
N ASP A 64 35.34 21.89 6.61
CA ASP A 64 36.47 21.82 5.73
C ASP A 64 37.04 23.23 5.40
N LYS A 65 38.05 23.28 4.52
CA LYS A 65 38.71 24.55 4.07
C LYS A 65 37.75 25.54 3.40
N ASN A 66 36.57 25.10 2.95
CA ASN A 66 35.55 25.93 2.34
C ASN A 66 34.39 26.22 3.34
N GLY A 67 34.59 25.95 4.63
CA GLY A 67 33.57 26.06 5.69
C GLY A 67 32.45 25.03 5.58
N TYR A 68 32.55 24.01 4.74
CA TYR A 68 31.51 23.01 4.50
C TYR A 68 31.56 21.90 5.55
N PHE A 69 30.41 21.54 6.11
CA PHE A 69 30.25 20.42 7.03
C PHE A 69 29.11 19.50 6.59
N ARG A 70 29.14 18.23 7.04
CA ARG A 70 28.13 17.21 6.73
C ARG A 70 27.92 16.26 7.91
N LEU A 71 26.67 16.04 8.27
CA LEU A 71 26.19 15.09 9.27
C LEU A 71 25.23 14.10 8.60
N PRO A 72 25.74 13.01 8.01
CA PRO A 72 24.91 12.02 7.30
C PRO A 72 24.29 11.01 8.25
N LEU A 73 23.32 10.21 7.75
CA LEU A 73 22.66 9.09 8.41
C LEU A 73 22.05 9.48 9.78
N LEU A 74 21.47 10.68 9.85
CA LEU A 74 20.76 11.11 11.05
C LEU A 74 19.38 10.46 11.11
N PRO A 75 19.01 9.78 12.21
CA PRO A 75 17.62 9.36 12.45
C PRO A 75 16.64 10.52 12.28
N VAL A 76 15.42 10.21 11.83
CA VAL A 76 14.37 11.24 11.74
C VAL A 76 14.05 11.80 13.13
N GLY A 77 13.81 13.11 13.24
CA GLY A 77 13.53 13.75 14.51
C GLY A 77 13.96 15.20 14.58
N THR A 78 13.86 15.77 15.79
CA THR A 78 14.27 17.17 16.08
C THR A 78 15.60 17.20 16.78
N TYR A 79 16.49 18.09 16.32
CA TYR A 79 17.88 18.20 16.71
C TYR A 79 18.22 19.54 17.33
N SER A 80 19.19 19.53 18.23
CA SER A 80 19.96 20.68 18.67
C SER A 80 21.36 20.59 18.03
N LEU A 81 21.78 21.65 17.33
CA LEU A 81 23.09 21.76 16.68
C LEU A 81 23.94 22.79 17.41
N THR A 82 25.12 22.41 17.84
CA THR A 82 26.09 23.30 18.49
C THR A 82 27.29 23.48 17.60
N TYR A 83 27.68 24.74 17.37
CA TYR A 83 28.82 25.17 16.56
C TYR A 83 29.88 25.80 17.47
N GLU A 84 31.08 25.25 17.44
CA GLU A 84 32.19 25.68 18.32
C GLU A 84 33.48 25.84 17.55
N LEU A 85 34.12 27.01 17.69
CA LEU A 85 35.45 27.35 17.17
C LEU A 85 36.13 28.29 18.14
N SER A 86 37.43 28.02 18.45
CA SER A 86 38.20 28.91 19.33
C SER A 86 38.28 30.33 18.77
N GLY A 87 37.95 31.33 19.59
CA GLY A 87 37.89 32.74 19.16
C GLY A 87 36.54 33.22 18.61
N PHE A 88 35.53 32.32 18.52
CA PHE A 88 34.16 32.65 18.11
C PHE A 88 33.16 32.34 19.20
N GLU A 89 31.98 33.03 19.13
CA GLU A 89 30.85 32.76 20.01
C GLU A 89 30.31 31.37 19.75
N LYS A 90 30.00 30.65 20.84
CA LYS A 90 29.33 29.33 20.74
C LYS A 90 27.90 29.55 20.33
N LEU A 91 27.50 29.00 19.17
CA LEU A 91 26.14 29.08 18.66
C LEU A 91 25.42 27.73 18.87
N THR A 92 24.25 27.74 19.50
CA THR A 92 23.36 26.58 19.60
C THR A 92 22.04 26.85 18.87
N MET A 93 21.76 26.05 17.82
CA MET A 93 20.50 26.06 17.10
C MET A 93 19.62 24.92 17.61
N VAL A 94 18.42 25.25 18.13
CA VAL A 94 17.44 24.27 18.63
C VAL A 94 16.28 24.08 17.66
N GLU A 95 15.51 23.00 17.83
CA GLU A 95 14.32 22.68 17.02
C GLU A 95 14.60 22.46 15.52
N GLN A 96 15.81 22.07 15.15
CA GLN A 96 16.11 21.69 13.78
C GLN A 96 15.50 20.33 13.44
N THR A 97 14.47 20.29 12.59
CA THR A 97 13.84 19.05 12.14
C THR A 97 14.63 18.40 11.01
N VAL A 98 14.83 17.07 11.11
CA VAL A 98 15.45 16.24 10.08
C VAL A 98 14.44 15.18 9.64
N PRO A 99 13.71 15.39 8.53
CA PRO A 99 12.78 14.41 7.99
C PRO A 99 13.49 13.29 7.23
N LEU A 100 12.76 12.18 7.01
CA LEU A 100 13.25 11.04 6.26
C LEU A 100 13.64 11.40 4.82
N GLY A 101 14.84 11.00 4.41
CA GLY A 101 15.33 11.23 3.07
C GLY A 101 15.51 12.71 2.70
N PHE A 102 15.43 13.62 3.66
CA PHE A 102 15.58 15.06 3.43
C PHE A 102 17.00 15.52 3.74
N THR A 103 17.54 16.40 2.88
CA THR A 103 18.81 17.06 3.13
C THR A 103 18.54 18.48 3.63
N VAL A 104 18.80 18.71 4.90
CA VAL A 104 18.76 20.06 5.51
C VAL A 104 20.04 20.79 5.16
N ASP A 105 19.94 21.85 4.36
CA ASP A 105 21.08 22.65 3.91
C ASP A 105 21.10 23.99 4.66
N LEU A 106 22.11 24.23 5.51
CA LEU A 106 22.21 25.37 6.41
C LEU A 106 23.31 26.33 5.99
N SER A 107 23.05 27.64 6.13
CA SER A 107 24.07 28.69 6.08
C SER A 107 24.20 29.31 7.47
N VAL A 108 25.36 29.15 8.09
CA VAL A 108 25.61 29.54 9.48
C VAL A 108 26.66 30.65 9.52
N ILE A 109 26.39 31.72 10.27
CA ILE A 109 27.33 32.82 10.50
C ILE A 109 27.73 32.78 11.97
N LEU A 110 29.03 32.64 12.24
CA LEU A 110 29.60 32.76 13.57
C LEU A 110 30.20 34.17 13.77
N LYS A 111 30.01 34.70 14.95
CA LYS A 111 30.57 36.01 15.38
C LYS A 111 31.84 35.80 16.19
N PRO A 112 32.85 36.68 16.01
CA PRO A 112 34.03 36.69 16.89
C PRO A 112 33.64 36.89 18.35
N ALA A 113 34.18 36.09 19.24
CA ALA A 113 33.88 36.18 20.67
C ALA A 113 34.45 37.50 21.26
N ARG A 114 33.57 38.33 21.82
CA ARG A 114 33.98 39.52 22.62
C ARG A 114 34.10 39.17 24.10
N LEU A 115 33.35 38.20 24.59
CA LEU A 115 33.33 37.48 25.86
C LEU A 115 32.86 36.06 25.63
N ALA A 116 33.07 35.13 26.56
CA ALA A 116 32.59 33.73 26.40
C ALA A 116 31.05 33.67 26.53
N GLU A 117 30.34 34.11 25.49
CA GLU A 117 28.87 34.08 25.41
C GLU A 117 28.40 32.90 24.57
N GLU A 118 27.33 32.24 25.05
CA GLU A 118 26.58 31.21 24.30
C GLU A 118 25.29 31.83 23.76
N ILE A 119 25.11 31.74 22.42
CA ILE A 119 23.88 32.22 21.78
C ILE A 119 23.03 31.02 21.40
N THR A 120 21.78 31.01 21.87
CA THR A 120 20.78 30.00 21.46
C THR A 120 19.76 30.62 20.52
N VAL A 121 19.53 29.99 19.35
CA VAL A 121 18.53 30.42 18.37
C VAL A 121 17.63 29.24 17.97
N THR A 122 16.38 29.52 17.68
CA THR A 122 15.47 28.51 17.10
C THR A 122 15.74 28.39 15.61
N ALA A 123 15.91 27.17 15.13
CA ALA A 123 16.17 26.88 13.73
C ALA A 123 14.99 27.26 12.83
N ILE A 124 15.28 27.82 11.66
CA ILE A 124 14.31 27.98 10.59
C ILE A 124 14.40 26.75 9.71
N ASN A 125 13.38 25.89 9.81
CA ASN A 125 13.33 24.65 9.03
C ASN A 125 12.99 24.95 7.57
N PRO A 126 13.82 24.54 6.57
CA PRO A 126 13.52 24.74 5.18
C PRO A 126 12.27 23.91 4.77
N LEU A 127 11.31 24.55 4.10
CA LEU A 127 10.08 23.92 3.63
C LEU A 127 10.22 23.32 2.22
N ILE A 128 11.28 23.68 1.50
CA ILE A 128 11.57 23.22 0.14
C ILE A 128 12.89 22.49 0.14
N ASP A 129 12.89 21.25 -0.38
CA ASP A 129 14.12 20.53 -0.70
C ASP A 129 14.61 20.97 -2.09
N LYS A 130 15.73 21.68 -2.14
CA LYS A 130 16.33 22.15 -3.39
C LYS A 130 17.27 21.12 -4.04
N THR A 131 17.48 19.98 -3.36
CA THR A 131 18.45 18.96 -3.79
C THR A 131 17.80 17.73 -4.37
N ARG A 132 16.52 17.51 -4.09
CA ARG A 132 15.75 16.35 -4.55
C ARG A 132 14.51 16.77 -5.31
N THR A 133 14.11 15.91 -6.24
CA THR A 133 12.91 16.08 -7.06
C THR A 133 11.80 15.12 -6.66
N ASP A 134 12.03 14.25 -5.65
CA ASP A 134 11.01 13.35 -5.13
C ASP A 134 9.87 14.15 -4.50
N ASN A 135 8.65 13.89 -4.94
CA ASN A 135 7.49 14.43 -4.28
C ASN A 135 7.11 13.55 -3.11
N SER A 136 7.41 13.99 -1.91
CA SER A 136 7.10 13.26 -0.69
C SER A 136 6.26 14.08 0.28
N TYR A 137 5.17 13.46 0.77
CA TYR A 137 4.37 13.92 1.89
C TYR A 137 4.85 13.20 3.15
N ARG A 138 5.07 13.94 4.24
CA ARG A 138 5.63 13.38 5.48
C ARG A 138 4.80 13.80 6.68
N LEU A 139 4.56 12.82 7.57
CA LEU A 139 3.93 13.04 8.86
C LEU A 139 4.78 12.35 9.94
N ASN A 140 5.27 13.12 10.88
CA ASN A 140 5.99 12.61 12.04
C ASN A 140 5.01 12.11 13.13
N SER A 141 5.53 11.46 14.17
CA SER A 141 4.72 10.90 15.27
C SER A 141 3.84 11.93 15.97
N ASP A 142 4.32 13.17 16.10
CA ASP A 142 3.54 14.27 16.68
C ASP A 142 2.36 14.69 15.79
N ASP A 143 2.60 14.83 14.49
CA ASP A 143 1.56 15.14 13.50
C ASP A 143 0.51 14.00 13.47
N LEU A 144 0.97 12.73 13.39
CA LEU A 144 0.12 11.53 13.41
C LEU A 144 -0.78 11.42 14.65
N SER A 145 -0.27 11.80 15.81
CA SER A 145 -1.02 11.73 17.06
C SER A 145 -2.19 12.71 17.15
N ARG A 146 -2.16 13.80 16.35
CA ARG A 146 -3.11 14.93 16.39
C ARG A 146 -4.17 14.91 15.30
N ILE A 147 -3.90 14.27 14.16
CA ILE A 147 -4.82 14.23 13.04
C ILE A 147 -6.01 13.30 13.31
N PRO A 148 -7.24 13.63 12.79
CA PRO A 148 -8.41 12.80 12.96
C PRO A 148 -8.31 11.53 12.11
N THR A 149 -8.02 10.38 12.73
CA THR A 149 -7.98 9.06 12.11
C THR A 149 -9.07 8.15 12.66
N GLN A 150 -9.84 7.50 11.80
CA GLN A 150 -10.98 6.65 12.20
C GLN A 150 -10.52 5.31 12.76
N ALA A 151 -9.61 4.65 12.04
CA ALA A 151 -9.12 3.31 12.32
C ALA A 151 -7.61 3.25 12.60
N ARG A 152 -6.88 4.37 12.48
CA ARG A 152 -5.43 4.45 12.67
C ARG A 152 -4.67 3.49 11.73
N THR A 153 -5.14 3.40 10.49
CA THR A 153 -4.54 2.56 9.45
C THR A 153 -3.61 3.36 8.55
N ILE A 154 -2.66 2.67 7.92
CA ILE A 154 -1.75 3.32 6.97
C ILE A 154 -2.51 3.84 5.73
N ALA A 155 -3.56 3.15 5.30
CA ALA A 155 -4.40 3.57 4.19
C ALA A 155 -5.05 4.94 4.44
N GLU A 156 -5.58 5.20 5.66
CA GLU A 156 -6.11 6.52 6.01
C GLU A 156 -5.07 7.64 5.93
N ILE A 157 -3.84 7.34 6.42
CA ILE A 157 -2.73 8.31 6.38
C ILE A 157 -2.35 8.65 4.94
N VAL A 158 -2.32 7.64 4.08
CA VAL A 158 -2.08 7.83 2.65
C VAL A 158 -3.18 8.69 2.01
N GLY A 159 -4.40 8.58 2.48
CA GLY A 159 -5.54 9.39 2.02
C GLY A 159 -5.38 10.90 2.18
N PHE A 160 -4.53 11.39 3.08
CA PHE A 160 -4.24 12.82 3.22
C PHE A 160 -3.34 13.39 2.11
N THR A 161 -2.67 12.50 1.36
CA THR A 161 -1.70 12.92 0.32
C THR A 161 -2.40 13.52 -0.91
N PRO A 162 -1.87 14.61 -1.48
CA PRO A 162 -2.32 15.13 -2.78
C PRO A 162 -2.23 14.09 -3.89
N GLY A 163 -3.19 14.06 -4.83
CA GLY A 163 -3.22 13.14 -5.96
C GLY A 163 -3.56 11.69 -5.63
N VAL A 164 -3.93 11.39 -4.38
CA VAL A 164 -4.43 10.07 -3.95
C VAL A 164 -5.94 10.08 -3.84
N THR A 165 -6.60 9.06 -4.39
CA THR A 165 -8.06 8.86 -4.36
C THR A 165 -8.40 7.45 -3.86
N GLY A 166 -9.69 7.15 -3.63
CA GLY A 166 -10.19 5.80 -3.33
C GLY A 166 -10.17 5.37 -1.85
N VAL A 167 -9.47 6.08 -0.96
CA VAL A 167 -9.16 5.59 0.38
C VAL A 167 -10.33 5.60 1.37
N ARG A 168 -11.24 6.58 1.30
CA ARG A 168 -12.19 6.85 2.41
C ARG A 168 -13.62 6.37 2.20
N VAL A 169 -13.93 5.86 1.03
CA VAL A 169 -15.31 5.52 0.68
C VAL A 169 -15.82 4.28 1.40
N ASN A 170 -14.96 3.35 1.76
CA ASN A 170 -15.32 2.04 2.31
C ASN A 170 -14.61 1.66 3.63
N THR A 171 -13.93 2.58 4.31
CA THR A 171 -13.12 2.29 5.52
C THR A 171 -13.94 2.15 6.80
N ILE A 172 -14.99 1.34 6.81
CA ILE A 172 -15.78 1.14 8.02
C ILE A 172 -15.28 0.01 8.89
N SER A 173 -14.75 -1.03 8.29
CA SER A 173 -14.22 -2.15 9.05
C SER A 173 -12.78 -1.82 9.43
N GLY A 174 -12.56 -1.47 10.67
CA GLY A 174 -11.23 -1.24 11.23
C GLY A 174 -10.28 -2.39 10.98
N GLY A 175 -9.53 -2.31 9.92
CA GLY A 175 -8.55 -3.28 9.53
C GLY A 175 -9.10 -4.39 8.66
N ALA A 176 -8.68 -4.89 7.72
CA ALA A 176 -8.87 -6.07 6.88
C ALA A 176 -10.26 -6.25 6.30
N SER A 177 -10.44 -5.84 5.07
CA SER A 177 -11.62 -6.17 4.26
C SER A 177 -11.36 -7.32 3.28
N SER A 178 -10.14 -7.80 3.15
CA SER A 178 -9.83 -8.91 2.25
C SER A 178 -9.72 -10.24 2.97
N SER A 179 -9.91 -11.32 2.24
CA SER A 179 -9.72 -12.69 2.69
C SER A 179 -8.31 -13.01 3.18
N LEU A 180 -7.36 -12.10 3.02
CA LEU A 180 -5.95 -12.26 3.37
C LEU A 180 -5.39 -11.13 4.25
N GLY A 181 -6.22 -10.49 5.07
CA GLY A 181 -5.74 -9.56 6.09
C GLY A 181 -5.27 -8.19 5.60
N ALA A 182 -5.49 -7.81 4.35
CA ALA A 182 -5.17 -6.47 3.86
C ALA A 182 -6.00 -5.38 4.55
N GLU A 183 -5.42 -4.22 4.77
CA GLU A 183 -6.14 -3.07 5.33
C GLU A 183 -7.25 -2.60 4.39
N ALA A 184 -8.40 -2.24 4.98
CA ALA A 184 -9.49 -1.65 4.22
C ALA A 184 -9.10 -0.27 3.68
N GLY A 185 -9.41 -0.03 2.43
CA GLY A 185 -9.06 1.18 1.70
C GLY A 185 -7.95 0.92 0.68
N LEU A 186 -8.28 1.12 -0.57
CA LEU A 186 -7.40 0.84 -1.71
C LEU A 186 -6.90 2.18 -2.29
N PRO A 187 -5.77 2.73 -1.79
CA PRO A 187 -5.29 4.02 -2.29
C PRO A 187 -4.84 3.91 -3.73
N SER A 188 -5.49 4.66 -4.60
CA SER A 188 -5.05 4.88 -5.97
C SER A 188 -4.10 6.08 -6.01
N PHE A 189 -2.86 5.84 -6.42
CA PHE A 189 -1.87 6.88 -6.66
C PHE A 189 -1.87 7.27 -8.13
N ARG A 190 -2.47 8.43 -8.44
CA ARG A 190 -2.44 8.97 -9.80
C ARG A 190 -2.91 7.98 -10.87
N GLY A 191 -4.06 7.37 -10.60
CA GLY A 191 -4.68 6.42 -11.51
C GLY A 191 -4.08 5.01 -11.52
N GLU A 192 -3.08 4.73 -10.67
CA GLU A 192 -2.58 3.39 -10.44
C GLU A 192 -3.29 2.74 -9.25
N GLY A 193 -3.66 1.46 -9.37
CA GLY A 193 -4.29 0.69 -8.29
C GLY A 193 -3.35 0.43 -7.11
N ASP A 194 -3.89 -0.06 -6.01
CA ASP A 194 -3.15 -0.33 -4.77
C ASP A 194 -2.04 -1.37 -4.92
N ALA A 195 -2.21 -2.39 -5.75
CA ALA A 195 -1.19 -3.39 -6.06
C ALA A 195 0.05 -2.82 -6.78
N ALA A 196 -0.06 -1.64 -7.37
CA ALA A 196 1.08 -0.94 -7.97
C ALA A 196 1.94 -0.21 -6.93
N ASN A 197 1.50 -0.12 -5.67
CA ASN A 197 2.17 0.62 -4.60
C ASN A 197 3.23 -0.24 -3.90
N ASN A 198 4.28 0.42 -3.41
CA ASN A 198 5.29 -0.17 -2.54
C ASN A 198 5.03 0.23 -1.09
N TRP A 199 4.82 -0.77 -0.25
CA TRP A 199 4.65 -0.60 1.19
C TRP A 199 5.93 -1.05 1.89
N LEU A 200 6.57 -0.14 2.61
CA LEU A 200 7.84 -0.40 3.29
C LEU A 200 7.72 -0.14 4.79
N VAL A 201 8.45 -0.92 5.56
CA VAL A 201 8.71 -0.66 6.97
C VAL A 201 10.21 -0.69 7.20
N ASP A 202 10.73 0.38 7.75
CA ASP A 202 12.17 0.56 7.93
C ASP A 202 12.95 0.23 6.64
N GLY A 203 12.39 0.58 5.47
CA GLY A 203 12.99 0.41 4.15
C GLY A 203 12.87 -0.98 3.51
N LEU A 204 12.24 -1.97 4.16
CA LEU A 204 11.98 -3.30 3.61
C LEU A 204 10.51 -3.47 3.26
N THR A 205 10.25 -4.22 2.19
CA THR A 205 8.90 -4.44 1.68
C THR A 205 8.04 -5.23 2.66
N MET A 206 6.78 -4.78 2.81
CA MET A 206 5.73 -5.48 3.56
C MET A 206 4.53 -5.85 2.69
N ASN A 207 4.67 -5.78 1.36
CA ASN A 207 3.59 -6.16 0.45
C ASN A 207 3.22 -7.63 0.62
N SER A 208 1.92 -7.94 0.52
CA SER A 208 1.41 -9.30 0.37
C SER A 208 2.03 -9.94 -0.88
N VAL A 209 2.35 -11.22 -0.80
CA VAL A 209 2.89 -11.98 -1.92
C VAL A 209 1.83 -12.18 -3.00
N VAL A 210 0.59 -12.41 -2.60
CA VAL A 210 -0.52 -12.73 -3.51
C VAL A 210 -1.05 -11.48 -4.20
N TYR A 211 -1.46 -10.48 -3.44
CA TYR A 211 -2.15 -9.30 -3.97
C TYR A 211 -1.24 -8.10 -4.25
N ASN A 212 0.02 -8.14 -3.78
CA ASN A 212 0.97 -7.04 -3.84
C ASN A 212 0.49 -5.72 -3.20
N ASN A 213 -0.55 -5.77 -2.39
CA ASN A 213 -1.04 -4.65 -1.59
C ASN A 213 -0.39 -4.63 -0.18
N SER A 214 -0.86 -3.77 0.73
CA SER A 214 -0.37 -3.73 2.12
C SER A 214 -0.60 -5.09 2.81
N GLY A 215 0.50 -5.75 3.16
CA GLY A 215 0.52 -7.07 3.80
C GLY A 215 0.56 -6.99 5.33
N VAL A 216 1.72 -7.29 5.93
CA VAL A 216 1.91 -7.33 7.39
C VAL A 216 1.61 -5.96 8.03
N LYS A 217 0.72 -5.94 9.02
CA LYS A 217 0.37 -4.73 9.75
C LYS A 217 1.40 -4.39 10.80
N ILE A 218 1.68 -3.11 10.92
CA ILE A 218 2.53 -2.56 11.99
C ILE A 218 1.71 -1.55 12.77
N ASN A 219 1.73 -1.73 14.08
CA ASN A 219 0.93 -0.94 14.99
C ASN A 219 1.29 0.56 14.91
N PHE A 220 0.25 1.39 14.81
CA PHE A 220 0.34 2.84 14.63
C PHE A 220 1.22 3.52 15.69
N ASP A 221 1.23 3.04 16.93
CA ASP A 221 1.97 3.64 18.04
C ASP A 221 3.48 3.40 17.93
N SER A 222 3.89 2.49 17.03
CA SER A 222 5.30 2.25 16.70
C SER A 222 5.86 3.18 15.62
N TRP A 223 5.05 4.04 14.98
CA TRP A 223 5.49 4.89 13.87
C TRP A 223 6.15 6.16 14.38
N GLU A 224 7.38 6.41 13.94
CA GLU A 224 8.11 7.66 14.17
C GLU A 224 7.81 8.67 13.06
N GLU A 225 7.84 8.21 11.80
CA GLU A 225 7.50 9.01 10.63
C GLU A 225 6.92 8.13 9.52
N VAL A 226 5.93 8.64 8.81
CA VAL A 226 5.44 8.07 7.56
C VAL A 226 5.83 8.99 6.41
N GLN A 227 6.55 8.44 5.45
CA GLN A 227 6.87 9.09 4.19
C GLN A 227 6.05 8.48 3.06
N ILE A 228 5.34 9.32 2.33
CA ILE A 228 4.54 8.91 1.16
C ILE A 228 5.13 9.62 -0.05
N VAL A 229 5.67 8.85 -1.00
CA VAL A 229 6.33 9.35 -2.20
C VAL A 229 5.45 9.04 -3.40
N SER A 230 4.83 10.05 -3.98
CA SER A 230 4.00 9.90 -5.18
C SER A 230 4.84 9.80 -6.46
N ASP A 231 6.04 10.40 -6.47
CA ASP A 231 6.98 10.39 -7.59
C ASP A 231 8.36 9.93 -7.13
N LYS A 232 8.60 8.63 -7.26
CA LYS A 232 9.82 7.96 -6.78
C LYS A 232 10.91 7.91 -7.85
N PHE A 233 11.55 9.03 -8.15
CA PHE A 233 12.60 9.05 -9.18
C PHE A 233 13.92 8.40 -8.74
N ALA A 234 14.25 8.36 -7.45
CA ALA A 234 15.47 7.70 -6.99
C ALA A 234 15.43 6.18 -7.27
N PRO A 235 16.47 5.60 -7.95
CA PRO A 235 16.52 4.18 -8.30
C PRO A 235 16.48 3.22 -7.11
N GLU A 236 16.94 3.66 -5.94
CA GLU A 236 16.88 2.87 -4.70
C GLU A 236 15.43 2.53 -4.27
N MET A 237 14.46 3.33 -4.69
CA MET A 237 13.05 3.20 -4.26
C MET A 237 12.31 2.00 -4.85
N GLY A 238 13.02 1.07 -5.44
CA GLY A 238 12.54 -0.27 -5.80
C GLY A 238 11.53 -0.33 -6.94
N LEU A 239 10.91 -1.50 -7.01
CA LEU A 239 9.88 -1.88 -7.99
C LEU A 239 8.52 -1.26 -7.63
N GLY A 240 7.61 -1.20 -8.63
CA GLY A 240 6.25 -0.69 -8.50
C GLY A 240 6.00 0.57 -9.32
N MET A 241 4.80 0.73 -9.86
CA MET A 241 4.42 1.86 -10.73
C MET A 241 3.67 2.97 -9.98
N GLY A 242 3.00 2.65 -8.88
CA GLY A 242 2.27 3.57 -8.01
C GLY A 242 3.15 4.35 -7.03
N GLY A 243 2.59 4.69 -5.87
CA GLY A 243 3.30 5.37 -4.79
C GLY A 243 4.25 4.46 -4.01
N LEU A 244 5.09 5.08 -3.18
CA LEU A 244 5.88 4.39 -2.17
C LEU A 244 5.49 4.93 -0.80
N ILE A 245 5.15 4.05 0.10
CA ILE A 245 4.80 4.36 1.47
C ILE A 245 5.85 3.72 2.37
N ASN A 246 6.61 4.53 3.11
CA ASN A 246 7.64 4.04 4.00
C ASN A 246 7.37 4.46 5.44
N ILE A 247 7.18 3.49 6.32
CA ILE A 247 7.02 3.68 7.75
C ILE A 247 8.38 3.52 8.40
N VAL A 248 8.86 4.56 9.08
CA VAL A 248 10.01 4.48 9.98
C VAL A 248 9.51 4.23 11.39
N THR A 249 10.02 3.18 12.02
CA THR A 249 9.57 2.80 13.36
C THR A 249 10.37 3.49 14.46
N LYS A 250 9.70 3.78 15.59
CA LYS A 250 10.30 4.35 16.79
C LYS A 250 11.44 3.51 17.33
N SER A 251 12.38 4.15 17.98
CA SER A 251 13.48 3.53 18.71
C SER A 251 13.50 4.07 20.14
N GLY A 252 14.14 3.33 21.06
CA GLY A 252 14.35 3.83 22.42
C GLY A 252 15.35 4.99 22.45
N SER A 253 15.33 5.73 23.54
CA SER A 253 16.23 6.86 23.85
C SER A 253 16.94 6.65 25.19
N ASN A 254 17.79 7.60 25.61
CA ASN A 254 18.46 7.55 26.91
C ASN A 254 17.55 7.85 28.12
N THR A 255 16.30 8.23 27.86
CA THR A 255 15.26 8.42 28.87
C THR A 255 14.13 7.46 28.66
N ILE A 256 13.54 6.97 29.77
CA ILE A 256 12.32 6.15 29.67
C ILE A 256 11.17 7.08 29.31
N HIS A 257 10.39 6.69 28.34
CA HIS A 257 9.20 7.40 27.87
C HIS A 257 8.17 6.40 27.35
N GLY A 258 6.92 6.78 27.39
CA GLY A 258 5.85 5.90 26.94
C GLY A 258 4.49 6.58 26.90
N GLU A 259 3.54 5.84 26.35
CA GLU A 259 2.14 6.23 26.26
C GLU A 259 1.23 5.03 26.50
N LEU A 260 0.14 5.23 27.21
CA LEU A 260 -0.97 4.29 27.32
C LEU A 260 -2.25 5.01 26.96
N GLY A 261 -3.10 4.40 26.15
CA GLY A 261 -4.33 5.06 25.71
C GLY A 261 -5.46 4.12 25.29
N SER A 262 -6.61 4.73 25.06
CA SER A 262 -7.79 4.05 24.56
C SER A 262 -8.60 4.95 23.63
N LEU A 263 -9.25 4.32 22.65
CA LEU A 263 -10.25 4.89 21.76
C LEU A 263 -11.51 4.07 21.89
N ILE A 264 -12.64 4.76 22.05
CA ILE A 264 -13.95 4.13 22.23
C ILE A 264 -14.94 4.77 21.26
N ARG A 265 -15.66 3.94 20.53
CA ARG A 265 -16.72 4.33 19.60
C ARG A 265 -17.93 3.45 19.85
N ASP A 266 -19.08 4.07 19.99
CA ASP A 266 -20.35 3.39 20.27
C ASP A 266 -21.40 3.80 19.23
N SER A 267 -22.29 2.87 18.86
CA SER A 267 -23.37 3.12 17.90
C SER A 267 -24.30 4.25 18.30
N ASN A 268 -24.48 4.48 19.62
CA ASN A 268 -25.30 5.57 20.14
C ASN A 268 -24.70 6.97 19.86
N LEU A 269 -23.39 7.02 19.52
CA LEU A 269 -22.69 8.24 19.12
C LEU A 269 -22.63 8.40 17.59
N ARG A 270 -23.44 7.66 16.84
CA ARG A 270 -23.53 7.70 15.38
C ARG A 270 -24.89 8.23 14.92
N ALA A 271 -24.88 9.05 13.87
CA ALA A 271 -26.11 9.47 13.21
C ALA A 271 -26.77 8.27 12.46
N GLN A 272 -28.07 8.35 12.27
CA GLN A 272 -28.82 7.35 11.53
C GLN A 272 -28.30 7.25 10.09
N ARG A 273 -28.25 6.00 9.58
CA ARG A 273 -27.84 5.70 8.22
C ARG A 273 -29.00 5.82 7.26
N ILE A 274 -28.74 6.38 6.08
CA ILE A 274 -29.70 6.35 4.95
C ILE A 274 -29.62 4.98 4.26
N GLU A 275 -30.73 4.46 3.83
CA GLU A 275 -30.88 3.17 3.16
C GLU A 275 -30.05 3.06 1.87
N GLN A 276 -29.49 1.88 1.60
CA GLN A 276 -28.68 1.55 0.42
C GLN A 276 -28.74 0.04 0.15
N LEU A 277 -28.39 -0.38 -1.08
CA LEU A 277 -28.45 -1.80 -1.47
C LEU A 277 -27.35 -2.64 -0.83
N SER A 278 -26.14 -2.08 -0.65
CA SER A 278 -25.01 -2.83 -0.09
C SER A 278 -25.29 -3.24 1.35
N ALA A 279 -25.44 -4.54 1.55
CA ALA A 279 -25.51 -5.17 2.88
C ALA A 279 -24.12 -5.27 3.56
N ALA A 280 -23.04 -5.06 2.81
CA ALA A 280 -21.66 -5.19 3.31
C ALA A 280 -21.28 -4.20 4.40
N THR A 281 -22.14 -3.24 4.67
CA THR A 281 -21.93 -2.24 5.71
C THR A 281 -22.87 -2.50 6.87
N LEU A 282 -22.57 -3.57 7.61
CA LEU A 282 -23.26 -3.87 8.85
C LEU A 282 -23.15 -2.69 9.82
N PRO A 283 -24.22 -2.38 10.59
CA PRO A 283 -24.14 -1.35 11.58
C PRO A 283 -23.12 -1.73 12.65
N GLU A 284 -22.00 -1.03 12.68
CA GLU A 284 -21.05 -1.16 13.77
C GLU A 284 -21.72 -0.80 15.09
N THR A 285 -21.65 -1.69 16.06
CA THR A 285 -22.26 -1.46 17.39
C THR A 285 -21.26 -0.89 18.37
N SER A 286 -20.02 -1.34 18.35
CA SER A 286 -18.97 -0.82 19.23
C SER A 286 -17.57 -1.12 18.73
N LEU A 287 -16.69 -0.16 18.94
CA LEU A 287 -15.26 -0.33 18.71
C LEU A 287 -14.50 0.07 19.97
N TYR A 288 -13.62 -0.83 20.42
CA TYR A 288 -12.70 -0.58 21.53
C TYR A 288 -11.30 -0.79 21.03
N GLN A 289 -10.43 0.19 21.25
CA GLN A 289 -9.00 0.10 20.97
C GLN A 289 -8.22 0.51 22.20
N TYR A 290 -7.29 -0.34 22.62
CA TYR A 290 -6.35 -0.08 23.69
C TYR A 290 -4.95 -0.15 23.11
N PHE A 291 -4.13 0.83 23.42
CA PHE A 291 -2.78 0.89 22.89
C PHE A 291 -1.79 1.35 23.94
N GLY A 292 -0.54 0.95 23.76
CA GLY A 292 0.53 1.39 24.63
C GLY A 292 1.90 1.22 23.97
N ASN A 293 2.83 2.05 24.42
CA ASN A 293 4.23 1.94 24.05
C ASN A 293 5.15 2.31 25.19
N LEU A 294 6.36 1.77 25.16
CA LEU A 294 7.42 2.04 26.13
C LEU A 294 8.77 1.97 25.44
N GLY A 295 9.61 2.98 25.63
CA GLY A 295 10.98 3.02 25.14
C GLY A 295 11.96 3.53 26.19
N GLY A 296 13.22 3.12 26.07
CA GLY A 296 14.26 3.54 26.99
C GLY A 296 15.60 2.85 26.77
N PRO A 297 16.61 3.13 27.63
CA PRO A 297 17.91 2.51 27.55
C PRO A 297 17.93 1.17 28.29
N VAL A 298 18.51 0.12 27.68
CA VAL A 298 19.01 -1.04 28.40
C VAL A 298 20.39 -0.70 28.95
N PHE A 299 21.26 -0.13 28.11
CA PHE A 299 22.53 0.47 28.49
C PHE A 299 22.62 1.84 27.84
N LYS A 300 22.72 2.90 28.65
CA LYS A 300 22.84 4.29 28.13
C LYS A 300 23.96 4.40 27.10
N ASP A 301 23.68 5.14 26.04
CA ASP A 301 24.59 5.43 24.90
C ASP A 301 25.04 4.19 24.09
N LYS A 302 24.47 3.00 24.34
CA LYS A 302 24.86 1.76 23.64
C LYS A 302 23.71 0.89 23.17
N LEU A 303 22.74 0.61 24.03
CA LEU A 303 21.65 -0.31 23.73
C LEU A 303 20.32 0.22 24.24
N TRP A 304 19.36 0.33 23.36
CA TRP A 304 18.02 0.83 23.64
C TRP A 304 16.97 -0.18 23.21
N PHE A 305 15.82 -0.12 23.84
CA PHE A 305 14.63 -0.87 23.48
C PHE A 305 13.44 0.03 23.21
N PHE A 306 12.54 -0.42 22.37
CA PHE A 306 11.21 0.13 22.19
C PHE A 306 10.24 -1.04 22.02
N ILE A 307 9.10 -1.00 22.72
CA ILE A 307 8.01 -1.97 22.62
C ILE A 307 6.69 -1.22 22.46
N SER A 308 5.76 -1.77 21.71
CA SER A 308 4.38 -1.28 21.65
C SER A 308 3.40 -2.42 21.39
N ASP A 309 2.16 -2.23 21.84
CA ASP A 309 1.06 -3.14 21.61
C ASP A 309 -0.22 -2.37 21.33
N ASN A 310 -1.05 -2.93 20.44
CA ASN A 310 -2.34 -2.39 20.08
C ASN A 310 -3.36 -3.51 20.03
N TYR A 311 -4.32 -3.46 20.92
CA TYR A 311 -5.48 -4.35 20.93
C TYR A 311 -6.70 -3.61 20.41
N PHE A 312 -7.30 -4.15 19.35
CA PHE A 312 -8.48 -3.61 18.68
C PHE A 312 -9.59 -4.65 18.67
N ARG A 313 -10.81 -4.24 18.96
CA ARG A 313 -11.99 -5.09 18.86
C ARG A 313 -13.16 -4.29 18.31
N ASN A 314 -13.73 -4.77 17.23
CA ASN A 314 -14.99 -4.29 16.65
C ASN A 314 -16.04 -5.37 16.75
N ARG A 315 -17.27 -5.00 17.06
CA ARG A 315 -18.45 -5.85 17.04
C ARG A 315 -19.53 -5.17 16.20
N ASP A 316 -19.95 -5.83 15.16
CA ASP A 316 -21.07 -5.43 14.33
C ASP A 316 -22.23 -6.39 14.63
N ARG A 317 -23.42 -5.88 14.77
CA ARG A 317 -24.62 -6.68 14.95
C ARG A 317 -25.52 -6.55 13.74
N THR A 318 -25.86 -7.70 13.13
CA THR A 318 -26.86 -7.77 12.08
C THR A 318 -28.22 -8.04 12.68
N GLU A 319 -29.25 -7.40 12.14
CA GLU A 319 -30.64 -7.76 12.43
C GLU A 319 -31.04 -9.02 11.63
N SER A 320 -32.10 -9.70 12.08
CA SER A 320 -32.67 -10.81 11.33
C SER A 320 -33.23 -10.29 10.00
N GLN A 321 -32.89 -10.97 8.91
CA GLN A 321 -33.34 -10.64 7.57
C GLN A 321 -34.23 -11.76 7.03
N SER A 322 -35.48 -11.46 6.68
CA SER A 322 -36.37 -12.41 6.02
C SER A 322 -36.23 -12.26 4.51
N LEU A 323 -35.83 -13.33 3.85
CA LEU A 323 -35.85 -13.53 2.41
C LEU A 323 -37.16 -14.26 2.01
N VAL A 324 -37.38 -14.55 0.74
CA VAL A 324 -38.60 -15.12 0.22
C VAL A 324 -39.12 -16.33 1.04
N TRP A 325 -38.24 -17.27 1.37
CA TRP A 325 -38.57 -18.47 2.16
C TRP A 325 -37.57 -18.79 3.28
N LEU A 326 -36.45 -17.99 3.38
CA LEU A 326 -35.39 -18.18 4.34
C LEU A 326 -35.30 -16.98 5.26
N THR A 327 -35.17 -17.23 6.56
CA THR A 327 -34.79 -16.16 7.51
C THR A 327 -33.35 -16.33 7.93
N ILE A 328 -32.53 -15.32 7.60
CA ILE A 328 -31.17 -15.20 8.11
C ILE A 328 -31.29 -14.69 9.56
N PRO A 329 -30.78 -15.41 10.57
CA PRO A 329 -30.90 -14.97 11.95
C PRO A 329 -30.01 -13.74 12.23
N ALA A 330 -30.42 -12.96 13.22
CA ALA A 330 -29.55 -11.91 13.77
C ALA A 330 -28.24 -12.53 14.28
N GLY A 331 -27.14 -11.84 14.03
CA GLY A 331 -25.83 -12.36 14.43
C GLY A 331 -24.82 -11.27 14.74
N ASP A 332 -23.73 -11.67 15.37
CA ASP A 332 -22.60 -10.81 15.66
C ASP A 332 -21.44 -11.13 14.73
N ARG A 333 -21.02 -10.14 13.93
CA ARG A 333 -19.71 -10.16 13.30
C ARG A 333 -18.69 -9.61 14.30
N ARG A 334 -17.57 -10.29 14.47
CA ARG A 334 -16.50 -9.87 15.35
C ARG A 334 -15.20 -9.76 14.57
N VAL A 335 -14.61 -8.58 14.65
CA VAL A 335 -13.30 -8.31 14.07
C VAL A 335 -12.39 -7.83 15.19
N GLY A 336 -11.19 -8.38 15.27
CA GLY A 336 -10.24 -7.97 16.29
C GLY A 336 -8.80 -8.20 15.86
N THR A 337 -7.90 -7.41 16.39
CA THR A 337 -6.46 -7.62 16.22
C THR A 337 -5.73 -7.39 17.55
N ASN A 338 -4.64 -8.12 17.72
CA ASN A 338 -3.61 -7.81 18.69
C ASN A 338 -2.29 -7.70 17.93
N ASN A 339 -1.74 -6.50 17.90
CA ASN A 339 -0.55 -6.17 17.13
C ASN A 339 0.57 -5.69 18.07
N ALA A 340 1.55 -6.57 18.31
CA ALA A 340 2.72 -6.29 19.14
C ALA A 340 3.92 -5.98 18.25
N PHE A 341 4.72 -5.00 18.66
CA PHE A 341 5.96 -4.60 18.01
C PHE A 341 7.09 -4.44 19.05
N GLY A 342 8.30 -4.89 18.69
CA GLY A 342 9.49 -4.69 19.50
C GLY A 342 10.70 -4.32 18.64
N LYS A 343 11.55 -3.41 19.14
CA LYS A 343 12.79 -2.99 18.48
C LYS A 343 13.92 -2.84 19.50
N LEU A 344 15.08 -3.41 19.16
CA LEU A 344 16.35 -3.18 19.85
C LEU A 344 17.28 -2.40 18.93
N THR A 345 17.92 -1.37 19.46
CA THR A 345 18.90 -0.56 18.73
C THR A 345 20.22 -0.59 19.48
N PHE A 346 21.29 -1.03 18.81
CA PHE A 346 22.62 -1.18 19.37
C PHE A 346 23.62 -0.34 18.58
N THR A 347 24.40 0.48 19.27
CA THR A 347 25.47 1.31 18.72
C THR A 347 26.80 0.88 19.34
N PRO A 348 27.49 -0.13 18.75
CA PRO A 348 28.77 -0.63 19.28
C PRO A 348 29.85 0.46 19.27
N GLN A 349 29.83 1.32 18.25
CA GLN A 349 30.70 2.47 18.06
C GLN A 349 29.89 3.64 17.51
N LYS A 350 30.33 4.87 17.72
CA LYS A 350 29.57 6.10 17.33
C LYS A 350 29.11 6.15 15.87
N ASN A 351 29.84 5.46 14.98
CA ASN A 351 29.58 5.47 13.55
C ASN A 351 28.83 4.24 13.04
N HIS A 352 28.49 3.28 13.91
CA HIS A 352 27.83 2.03 13.54
C HIS A 352 26.56 1.80 14.36
N THR A 353 25.45 1.58 13.72
CA THR A 353 24.17 1.30 14.35
C THR A 353 23.58 0.01 13.79
N ILE A 354 23.16 -0.88 14.65
CA ILE A 354 22.47 -2.12 14.33
C ILE A 354 21.08 -2.04 14.97
N SER A 355 20.02 -2.38 14.26
CA SER A 355 18.69 -2.51 14.86
C SER A 355 18.04 -3.82 14.46
N LEU A 356 17.41 -4.47 15.44
CA LEU A 356 16.57 -5.65 15.26
C LEU A 356 15.16 -5.29 15.66
N SER A 357 14.18 -5.52 14.78
CA SER A 357 12.76 -5.34 15.09
C SER A 357 11.94 -6.57 14.73
N ALA A 358 10.87 -6.78 15.47
CA ALA A 358 9.93 -7.86 15.26
C ALA A 358 8.50 -7.36 15.43
N THR A 359 7.58 -7.91 14.62
CA THR A 359 6.13 -7.67 14.72
C THR A 359 5.44 -9.02 14.84
N LEU A 360 4.43 -9.08 15.70
CA LEU A 360 3.46 -10.16 15.77
C LEU A 360 2.06 -9.54 15.64
N ASP A 361 1.33 -9.89 14.60
CA ASP A 361 -0.06 -9.50 14.41
C ASP A 361 -0.96 -10.74 14.44
N LYS A 362 -1.94 -10.74 15.34
CA LYS A 362 -2.99 -11.74 15.39
C LYS A 362 -4.31 -11.07 15.09
N PHE A 363 -4.86 -11.38 13.94
CA PHE A 363 -6.12 -10.84 13.47
C PHE A 363 -7.19 -11.91 13.44
N LEU A 364 -8.38 -11.57 13.94
CA LEU A 364 -9.57 -12.41 13.94
C LEU A 364 -10.65 -11.75 13.10
N ASN A 365 -11.21 -12.49 12.15
CA ASN A 365 -12.45 -12.13 11.46
C ASN A 365 -13.45 -13.26 11.61
N GLN A 366 -14.46 -13.04 12.42
CA GLN A 366 -15.57 -13.97 12.63
C GLN A 366 -16.80 -13.41 11.96
N THR A 367 -17.33 -14.14 10.97
CA THR A 367 -18.58 -13.80 10.31
C THR A 367 -19.75 -14.37 11.08
N GLY A 368 -20.72 -13.53 11.45
CA GLY A 368 -21.98 -13.94 12.03
C GLY A 368 -23.10 -13.04 11.52
N GLY A 369 -24.29 -13.61 11.26
CA GLY A 369 -25.42 -12.86 10.70
C GLY A 369 -25.32 -12.50 9.23
N ILE A 370 -24.35 -13.07 8.51
CA ILE A 370 -24.29 -13.10 7.06
C ILE A 370 -24.51 -14.55 6.66
N GLY A 371 -25.70 -14.90 6.16
CA GLY A 371 -26.12 -16.28 5.97
C GLY A 371 -26.60 -16.96 7.27
N VAL A 372 -26.94 -18.23 7.19
CA VAL A 372 -27.43 -19.03 8.32
C VAL A 372 -26.27 -19.48 9.24
N ASN A 373 -26.57 -19.86 10.45
CA ASN A 373 -25.57 -20.20 11.49
C ASN A 373 -24.58 -21.29 11.06
N GLU A 374 -25.01 -22.24 10.27
CA GLU A 374 -24.21 -23.37 9.80
C GLU A 374 -23.09 -22.94 8.84
N THR A 375 -23.25 -21.78 8.17
CA THR A 375 -22.28 -21.23 7.24
C THR A 375 -21.31 -20.24 7.89
N TRP A 376 -21.45 -19.96 9.17
CA TRP A 376 -20.60 -18.99 9.87
C TRP A 376 -19.17 -19.49 10.01
N THR A 377 -18.25 -18.61 9.65
CA THR A 377 -16.81 -18.92 9.65
C THR A 377 -16.04 -17.99 10.59
N LYS A 378 -14.89 -18.46 11.02
CA LYS A 378 -13.87 -17.72 11.74
C LYS A 378 -12.56 -17.85 10.98
N ILE A 379 -11.95 -16.74 10.61
CA ILE A 379 -10.63 -16.71 9.99
C ILE A 379 -9.66 -16.13 10.99
N GLU A 380 -8.64 -16.90 11.35
CA GLU A 380 -7.52 -16.45 12.17
C GLU A 380 -6.32 -16.21 11.29
N TYR A 381 -5.82 -14.98 11.35
CA TYR A 381 -4.56 -14.60 10.72
C TYR A 381 -3.49 -14.53 11.81
N THR A 382 -2.32 -15.09 11.50
CA THR A 382 -1.13 -14.96 12.35
C THR A 382 0.02 -14.53 11.48
N ASP A 383 0.40 -13.27 11.65
CA ASP A 383 1.43 -12.65 10.84
C ASP A 383 2.62 -12.29 11.73
N TYR A 384 3.82 -12.60 11.28
CA TYR A 384 5.03 -12.14 11.92
C TYR A 384 6.06 -11.67 10.92
N SER A 385 6.80 -10.66 11.35
CA SER A 385 7.93 -10.19 10.59
C SER A 385 9.09 -9.85 11.50
N TYR A 386 10.29 -10.04 11.01
CA TYR A 386 11.51 -9.58 11.67
C TYR A 386 12.42 -8.89 10.67
N ARG A 387 13.13 -7.89 11.17
CA ARG A 387 14.03 -7.05 10.37
C ARG A 387 15.31 -6.78 11.15
N LEU A 388 16.41 -7.00 10.50
CA LEU A 388 17.74 -6.65 10.99
C LEU A 388 18.26 -5.49 10.17
N ASN A 389 18.69 -4.38 10.75
CA ASN A 389 19.18 -3.16 10.14
C ASN A 389 20.59 -2.81 10.62
N TYR A 390 21.53 -2.50 9.68
CA TYR A 390 22.84 -1.96 9.93
C TYR A 390 23.05 -0.66 9.19
N ARG A 391 23.64 0.35 9.77
CA ARG A 391 24.07 1.62 9.21
C ARG A 391 25.48 1.93 9.70
N GLY A 392 26.37 2.21 8.76
CA GLY A 392 27.77 2.51 9.07
C GLY A 392 28.30 3.70 8.30
N ILE A 393 28.95 4.63 9.00
CA ILE A 393 29.79 5.68 8.43
C ILE A 393 31.21 5.12 8.40
N LEU A 394 31.67 4.70 7.21
CA LEU A 394 32.98 4.06 7.04
C LEU A 394 34.12 5.10 7.02
N SER A 395 33.81 6.30 6.49
CA SER A 395 34.68 7.46 6.48
C SER A 395 33.86 8.73 6.25
N GLU A 396 34.48 9.91 6.28
CA GLU A 396 33.81 11.18 5.94
C GLU A 396 33.19 11.20 4.53
N HIS A 397 33.61 10.27 3.67
CA HIS A 397 33.16 10.22 2.28
C HIS A 397 32.45 8.92 1.91
N ALA A 398 32.32 7.96 2.83
CA ALA A 398 31.77 6.66 2.50
C ALA A 398 30.77 6.15 3.55
N LEU A 399 29.59 5.74 3.08
CA LEU A 399 28.55 5.14 3.89
C LEU A 399 28.24 3.72 3.41
N LEU A 400 27.88 2.86 4.34
CA LEU A 400 27.36 1.51 4.05
C LEU A 400 26.08 1.30 4.84
N THR A 401 25.06 0.85 4.17
CA THR A 401 23.80 0.51 4.82
C THR A 401 23.41 -0.92 4.51
N ALA A 402 22.94 -1.62 5.55
CA ALA A 402 22.73 -3.03 5.61
C ALA A 402 21.32 -3.47 6.12
N ALA A 403 20.30 -4.32 5.40
CA ALA A 403 19.04 -4.95 5.87
C ALA A 403 18.66 -6.29 5.28
N PHE A 404 18.13 -7.04 6.16
CA PHE A 404 17.51 -8.33 5.94
C PHE A 404 16.15 -8.36 6.65
N GLY A 405 15.15 -8.93 6.05
CA GLY A 405 13.85 -9.14 6.69
C GLY A 405 13.09 -10.30 6.10
N GLN A 406 12.21 -10.83 6.92
CA GLN A 406 11.26 -11.84 6.50
C GLN A 406 9.88 -11.49 7.06
N ASN A 407 8.87 -11.60 6.20
CA ASN A 407 7.47 -11.52 6.55
C ASN A 407 6.83 -12.88 6.34
N ARG A 408 5.95 -13.29 7.26
CA ARG A 408 5.09 -14.46 7.07
C ARG A 408 3.68 -14.09 7.46
N GLN A 409 2.73 -14.41 6.59
CA GLN A 409 1.30 -14.29 6.84
C GLN A 409 0.67 -15.66 6.72
N LYS A 410 -0.20 -16.02 7.67
CA LYS A 410 -0.94 -17.27 7.63
C LYS A 410 -2.41 -17.00 7.93
N ALA A 411 -3.30 -17.40 7.02
CA ALA A 411 -4.75 -17.37 7.20
C ALA A 411 -5.25 -18.81 7.37
N THR A 412 -6.05 -19.05 8.42
CA THR A 412 -6.66 -20.36 8.70
C THR A 412 -8.15 -20.18 8.95
N PRO A 413 -8.99 -20.40 7.93
CA PRO A 413 -10.44 -20.36 8.09
C PRO A 413 -10.95 -21.65 8.72
N VAL A 414 -11.92 -21.53 9.62
CA VAL A 414 -12.60 -22.66 10.26
C VAL A 414 -14.09 -22.39 10.35
N LEU A 415 -14.91 -23.44 10.27
CA LEU A 415 -16.34 -23.34 10.59
C LEU A 415 -16.54 -23.13 12.09
N LEU A 416 -17.49 -22.30 12.47
CA LEU A 416 -17.85 -22.10 13.87
C LEU A 416 -18.59 -23.30 14.46
N SER A 417 -19.35 -24.03 13.64
CA SER A 417 -19.99 -25.31 14.03
C SER A 417 -18.97 -26.41 14.31
N GLY A 418 -17.83 -26.37 13.62
CA GLY A 418 -16.81 -27.45 13.63
C GLY A 418 -17.27 -28.70 12.83
N ASP A 419 -18.46 -28.69 12.25
CA ASP A 419 -19.00 -29.81 11.50
C ASP A 419 -18.84 -29.61 9.99
N TYR A 420 -17.92 -30.34 9.39
CA TYR A 420 -17.59 -30.32 7.96
C TYR A 420 -18.31 -31.44 7.18
N GLY A 421 -19.15 -32.28 7.85
CA GLY A 421 -19.81 -33.44 7.25
C GLY A 421 -20.90 -33.09 6.24
N PRO A 422 -21.88 -32.23 6.58
CA PRO A 422 -22.97 -31.91 5.65
C PRO A 422 -22.50 -31.19 4.38
N PRO A 423 -23.11 -31.44 3.19
CA PRO A 423 -22.85 -30.67 1.98
C PRO A 423 -23.33 -29.21 2.13
N SER A 424 -22.77 -28.30 1.35
CA SER A 424 -23.32 -26.95 1.22
C SER A 424 -24.44 -26.91 0.19
N TYR A 425 -25.48 -26.08 0.45
CA TYR A 425 -26.58 -25.83 -0.47
C TYR A 425 -26.56 -24.38 -0.94
N PHE A 426 -26.42 -24.17 -2.24
CA PHE A 426 -26.50 -22.85 -2.84
C PHE A 426 -27.88 -22.65 -3.48
N TRP A 427 -28.59 -21.59 -3.11
CA TRP A 427 -29.95 -21.28 -3.55
C TRP A 427 -29.88 -20.11 -4.56
N GLN A 428 -30.18 -20.40 -5.82
CA GLN A 428 -30.09 -19.41 -6.90
C GLN A 428 -31.11 -18.28 -6.77
N ASP A 429 -32.35 -18.61 -6.37
CA ASP A 429 -33.47 -17.66 -6.23
C ASP A 429 -33.19 -16.55 -5.20
N ILE A 430 -32.41 -16.83 -4.19
CA ILE A 430 -32.09 -15.88 -3.11
C ILE A 430 -30.58 -15.56 -2.99
N GLY A 431 -29.73 -16.19 -3.81
CA GLY A 431 -28.28 -15.97 -3.79
C GLY A 431 -27.60 -16.32 -2.46
N GLN A 432 -28.09 -17.32 -1.73
CA GLN A 432 -27.61 -17.68 -0.39
C GLN A 432 -27.12 -19.13 -0.30
N THR A 433 -26.09 -19.32 0.54
CA THR A 433 -25.61 -20.66 0.92
C THR A 433 -26.16 -21.06 2.29
N THR A 434 -26.62 -22.29 2.42
CA THR A 434 -27.15 -22.89 3.66
C THR A 434 -26.57 -24.26 3.92
N ASN A 435 -26.96 -24.90 5.00
CA ASN A 435 -26.57 -26.24 5.45
C ASN A 435 -25.10 -26.36 5.84
N ASN A 436 -24.17 -25.79 5.07
CA ASN A 436 -22.74 -25.66 5.42
C ASN A 436 -22.08 -24.58 4.58
N ALA A 437 -20.89 -24.15 4.95
CA ALA A 437 -20.07 -23.30 4.09
C ALA A 437 -19.46 -24.12 2.96
N ASN A 438 -19.24 -23.47 1.80
CA ASN A 438 -18.78 -24.16 0.60
C ASN A 438 -17.32 -24.65 0.74
N GLY A 439 -16.36 -23.74 0.88
CA GLY A 439 -14.94 -24.10 0.90
C GLY A 439 -14.09 -23.20 1.79
N PHE A 440 -12.90 -23.68 2.10
CA PHE A 440 -11.92 -23.02 2.98
C PHE A 440 -10.54 -23.06 2.36
N ASN A 441 -9.85 -21.91 2.31
CA ASN A 441 -8.50 -21.84 1.80
C ASN A 441 -7.54 -21.51 2.94
N ASP A 442 -6.75 -22.49 3.37
CA ASP A 442 -5.58 -22.21 4.20
C ASP A 442 -4.50 -21.58 3.32
N ASN A 443 -4.10 -20.35 3.65
CA ASN A 443 -3.09 -19.62 2.90
C ASN A 443 -1.89 -19.31 3.77
N THR A 444 -0.70 -19.52 3.23
CA THR A 444 0.53 -19.07 3.87
C THR A 444 1.42 -18.37 2.86
N GLU A 445 1.81 -17.15 3.18
CA GLU A 445 2.70 -16.32 2.38
C GLU A 445 4.01 -16.10 3.13
N TRP A 446 5.13 -16.18 2.43
CA TRP A 446 6.45 -15.81 2.93
C TRP A 446 7.10 -14.84 1.96
N ARG A 447 7.66 -13.79 2.50
CA ARG A 447 8.51 -12.89 1.76
C ARG A 447 9.82 -12.68 2.50
N THR A 448 10.93 -12.90 1.81
CA THR A 448 12.28 -12.60 2.28
C THR A 448 12.86 -11.50 1.41
N ASP A 449 13.37 -10.44 2.04
CA ASP A 449 14.03 -9.33 1.37
C ASP A 449 15.44 -9.13 1.95
N ALA A 450 16.34 -8.77 1.08
CA ALA A 450 17.68 -8.34 1.45
C ALA A 450 18.20 -7.27 0.48
N ILE A 451 18.85 -6.20 0.99
CA ILE A 451 19.32 -5.06 0.17
C ILE A 451 20.70 -4.57 0.67
N VAL A 452 21.71 -4.26 -0.15
CA VAL A 452 22.95 -3.50 0.18
C VAL A 452 23.00 -2.22 -0.59
N SER A 453 23.45 -1.14 0.05
CA SER A 453 23.92 0.01 -0.70
C SER A 453 25.15 0.65 -0.08
N ALA A 454 26.01 1.12 -0.95
CA ALA A 454 27.16 1.95 -0.60
C ALA A 454 27.00 3.33 -1.23
N THR A 455 27.29 4.36 -0.47
CA THR A 455 27.29 5.75 -0.94
C THR A 455 28.70 6.31 -0.85
N GLN A 456 29.17 6.98 -1.91
CA GLN A 456 30.45 7.64 -1.97
C GLN A 456 30.26 9.11 -2.30
N TYR A 457 30.76 10.00 -1.47
CA TYR A 457 30.76 11.43 -1.70
C TYR A 457 32.09 11.87 -2.37
N LEU A 458 31.98 12.60 -3.47
CA LEU A 458 33.11 13.04 -4.26
C LEU A 458 32.98 14.55 -4.53
N ASP A 459 33.98 15.32 -4.19
CA ASP A 459 34.12 16.72 -4.66
C ASP A 459 35.04 16.73 -5.89
N LEU A 460 34.46 17.03 -7.06
CA LEU A 460 35.17 17.07 -8.34
C LEU A 460 35.49 18.52 -8.79
N GLY A 461 35.42 19.47 -7.86
CA GLY A 461 35.75 20.88 -8.10
C GLY A 461 34.75 21.50 -9.11
N ARG A 462 35.27 21.94 -10.29
CA ARG A 462 34.43 22.57 -11.33
C ARG A 462 33.25 21.68 -11.84
N TRP A 463 33.29 20.37 -11.61
CA TRP A 463 32.26 19.45 -12.00
C TRP A 463 31.20 19.25 -10.91
N GLY A 464 31.38 19.90 -9.76
CA GLY A 464 30.44 19.87 -8.66
C GLY A 464 30.70 18.80 -7.62
N SER A 465 29.76 18.69 -6.69
CA SER A 465 29.74 17.66 -5.64
C SER A 465 28.83 16.52 -6.11
N HIS A 466 29.36 15.29 -6.04
CA HIS A 466 28.69 14.08 -6.45
C HIS A 466 28.42 13.19 -5.25
N GLU A 467 27.21 12.66 -5.16
CA GLU A 467 26.82 11.59 -4.26
C GLU A 467 26.48 10.36 -5.08
N VAL A 468 27.47 9.49 -5.28
CA VAL A 468 27.30 8.25 -6.04
C VAL A 468 26.83 7.16 -5.11
N LYS A 469 25.65 6.58 -5.37
CA LYS A 469 25.08 5.48 -4.62
C LYS A 469 24.86 4.29 -5.53
N ALA A 470 25.29 3.11 -5.08
CA ALA A 470 25.05 1.85 -5.77
C ALA A 470 24.50 0.82 -4.80
N GLY A 471 23.65 -0.07 -5.29
CA GLY A 471 23.07 -1.10 -4.44
C GLY A 471 22.59 -2.32 -5.18
N VAL A 472 22.43 -3.40 -4.40
CA VAL A 472 21.89 -4.69 -4.82
C VAL A 472 20.73 -5.03 -3.90
N SER A 473 19.67 -5.60 -4.46
CA SER A 473 18.53 -6.14 -3.73
C SER A 473 18.22 -7.57 -4.15
N TYR A 474 17.74 -8.37 -3.22
CA TYR A 474 17.21 -9.71 -3.45
C TYR A 474 15.84 -9.82 -2.82
N TYR A 475 14.94 -10.53 -3.46
CA TYR A 475 13.69 -10.96 -2.84
C TYR A 475 13.32 -12.38 -3.23
N GLU A 476 12.65 -13.07 -2.31
CA GLU A 476 12.01 -14.36 -2.54
C GLU A 476 10.61 -14.31 -1.94
N ASN A 477 9.61 -14.63 -2.75
CA ASN A 477 8.23 -14.82 -2.34
C ASN A 477 7.87 -16.29 -2.45
N LYS A 478 7.12 -16.81 -1.48
CA LYS A 478 6.51 -18.13 -1.51
C LYS A 478 5.05 -18.03 -1.12
N TYR A 479 4.24 -18.78 -1.78
CA TYR A 479 2.81 -18.88 -1.53
C TYR A 479 2.39 -20.33 -1.53
N ASP A 480 1.83 -20.77 -0.39
CA ASP A 480 1.22 -22.08 -0.25
C ASP A 480 -0.27 -21.89 0.02
N GLN A 481 -1.10 -22.51 -0.79
CA GLN A 481 -2.55 -22.53 -0.64
C GLN A 481 -3.04 -23.95 -0.63
N SER A 482 -3.91 -24.28 0.32
CA SER A 482 -4.62 -25.56 0.32
C SER A 482 -6.12 -25.36 0.49
N TRP A 483 -6.88 -26.11 -0.32
CA TRP A 483 -8.34 -26.05 -0.28
C TRP A 483 -8.89 -27.22 0.53
N ARG A 484 -9.84 -26.89 1.39
CA ARG A 484 -10.69 -27.83 2.13
C ARG A 484 -12.14 -27.48 1.87
N TRP A 485 -12.97 -28.49 1.76
CA TRP A 485 -14.38 -28.34 1.45
C TRP A 485 -15.25 -28.94 2.55
N ALA A 486 -16.48 -28.45 2.71
CA ALA A 486 -17.52 -29.11 3.47
C ALA A 486 -18.22 -30.21 2.62
N GLY A 487 -19.00 -31.08 3.23
CA GLY A 487 -19.67 -32.20 2.53
C GLY A 487 -18.90 -33.50 2.56
N ARG A 488 -18.08 -33.71 3.61
CA ARG A 488 -17.35 -34.97 3.85
C ARG A 488 -18.17 -35.97 4.67
N ASP A 489 -19.47 -36.07 4.42
CA ASP A 489 -20.32 -37.00 5.14
C ASP A 489 -19.79 -38.43 4.93
N ALA A 490 -19.71 -39.23 5.99
CA ALA A 490 -19.26 -40.65 5.96
C ALA A 490 -20.16 -41.56 5.11
N ASP A 491 -21.36 -41.13 4.75
CA ASP A 491 -22.26 -41.77 3.82
C ASP A 491 -21.88 -41.41 2.36
N PRO A 492 -21.63 -42.38 1.48
CA PRO A 492 -21.21 -42.11 0.11
C PRO A 492 -22.30 -41.38 -0.68
N TRP A 493 -21.90 -40.25 -1.27
CA TRP A 493 -22.65 -39.57 -2.32
C TRP A 493 -22.29 -40.16 -3.70
N PRO A 494 -23.12 -39.93 -4.74
CA PRO A 494 -22.83 -40.42 -6.11
C PRO A 494 -21.46 -39.88 -6.57
N GLY A 495 -20.61 -40.77 -7.06
CA GLY A 495 -19.27 -40.42 -7.50
C GLY A 495 -18.16 -40.95 -6.58
N ASN A 496 -17.84 -42.22 -6.72
CA ASN A 496 -16.76 -42.84 -5.95
C ASN A 496 -15.41 -42.26 -6.34
N GLY A 497 -14.76 -41.49 -5.50
CA GLY A 497 -13.35 -41.29 -5.66
C GLY A 497 -12.71 -40.06 -5.09
N PHE A 498 -13.43 -39.09 -4.60
CA PHE A 498 -12.82 -37.96 -3.96
C PHE A 498 -13.16 -37.96 -2.45
N ASP A 499 -12.22 -37.76 -1.57
CA ASP A 499 -12.39 -37.39 -0.14
C ASP A 499 -12.90 -35.92 -0.06
N ASN A 500 -14.10 -35.58 -0.55
CA ASN A 500 -14.37 -34.37 -1.28
C ASN A 500 -15.50 -33.57 -0.69
N GLY A 501 -15.45 -32.26 -0.90
CA GLY A 501 -16.52 -31.35 -0.60
C GLY A 501 -17.65 -31.44 -1.62
N LEU A 502 -18.88 -31.32 -1.15
CA LEU A 502 -20.07 -31.36 -1.99
C LEU A 502 -20.84 -30.04 -1.88
N THR A 503 -21.19 -29.47 -3.01
CA THR A 503 -22.09 -28.33 -3.12
C THR A 503 -23.28 -28.72 -4.01
N ILE A 504 -24.51 -28.55 -3.51
CA ILE A 504 -25.73 -28.73 -4.30
C ILE A 504 -26.32 -27.36 -4.59
N THR A 505 -26.50 -27.06 -5.87
CA THR A 505 -27.19 -25.84 -6.33
C THR A 505 -28.68 -26.15 -6.52
N TRP A 506 -29.52 -25.30 -5.95
CA TRP A 506 -30.96 -25.37 -6.02
C TRP A 506 -31.52 -24.15 -6.77
N ALA A 507 -32.50 -24.34 -7.65
CA ALA A 507 -33.28 -23.23 -8.22
C ALA A 507 -34.10 -22.53 -7.14
N THR A 508 -34.93 -23.34 -6.48
CA THR A 508 -35.80 -22.98 -5.34
C THR A 508 -35.92 -24.19 -4.43
N PRO A 509 -36.50 -24.10 -3.23
CA PRO A 509 -36.76 -25.27 -2.39
C PRO A 509 -37.49 -26.35 -3.16
N GLY A 510 -36.96 -27.57 -3.15
CA GLY A 510 -37.52 -28.75 -3.84
C GLY A 510 -37.04 -28.97 -5.27
N ILE A 511 -36.30 -28.04 -5.89
CA ILE A 511 -35.80 -28.16 -7.26
C ILE A 511 -34.27 -28.08 -7.28
N PRO A 512 -33.52 -29.21 -7.09
CA PRO A 512 -32.07 -29.26 -7.31
C PRO A 512 -31.76 -29.02 -8.77
N LEU A 513 -30.65 -28.38 -9.04
CA LEU A 513 -30.16 -28.15 -10.40
C LEU A 513 -28.84 -28.87 -10.66
N GLN A 514 -27.90 -28.72 -9.76
CA GLN A 514 -26.52 -29.13 -10.00
C GLN A 514 -25.85 -29.67 -8.74
N LEU A 515 -25.02 -30.68 -8.89
CA LEU A 515 -24.09 -31.16 -7.87
C LEU A 515 -22.66 -30.88 -8.32
N GLN A 516 -21.90 -30.24 -7.47
CA GLN A 516 -20.49 -30.04 -7.65
C GLN A 516 -19.69 -30.82 -6.61
N GLU A 517 -18.81 -31.68 -7.05
CA GLU A 517 -17.80 -32.35 -6.24
C GLU A 517 -16.48 -31.65 -6.38
N ASN A 518 -15.84 -31.27 -5.26
CA ASN A 518 -14.53 -30.62 -5.25
C ASN A 518 -13.52 -31.47 -4.48
N GLY A 519 -12.37 -31.80 -5.11
CA GLY A 519 -11.25 -32.46 -4.47
C GLY A 519 -10.46 -31.53 -3.55
N ALA A 520 -9.82 -32.11 -2.53
CA ALA A 520 -8.76 -31.40 -1.81
C ALA A 520 -7.60 -31.07 -2.75
N GLY A 521 -6.96 -29.92 -2.55
CA GLY A 521 -5.86 -29.50 -3.40
C GLY A 521 -4.86 -28.63 -2.68
N GLU A 522 -3.66 -28.56 -3.23
CA GLU A 522 -2.57 -27.72 -2.74
C GLU A 522 -1.83 -27.07 -3.93
N ILE A 523 -1.51 -25.78 -3.80
CA ILE A 523 -0.65 -25.06 -4.73
C ILE A 523 0.54 -24.50 -3.95
N LYS A 524 1.75 -24.60 -4.53
CA LYS A 524 2.97 -23.99 -4.00
C LYS A 524 3.67 -23.23 -5.10
N ASP A 525 3.63 -21.92 -5.00
CA ASP A 525 4.27 -21.03 -5.97
C ASP A 525 5.39 -20.24 -5.34
N SER A 526 6.40 -19.89 -6.14
CA SER A 526 7.45 -19.00 -5.69
C SER A 526 7.97 -18.06 -6.78
N THR A 527 8.41 -16.88 -6.36
CA THR A 527 9.12 -15.94 -7.23
C THR A 527 10.41 -15.49 -6.56
N ARG A 528 11.47 -15.30 -7.36
CA ARG A 528 12.76 -14.80 -6.91
C ARG A 528 13.26 -13.73 -7.85
N GLY A 529 13.90 -12.71 -7.29
CA GLY A 529 14.47 -11.65 -8.11
C GLY A 529 15.68 -10.99 -7.47
N PHE A 530 16.54 -10.45 -8.33
CA PHE A 530 17.65 -9.58 -7.99
C PHE A 530 17.42 -8.23 -8.64
N GLY A 531 17.76 -7.17 -7.91
CA GLY A 531 17.76 -5.80 -8.43
C GLY A 531 19.13 -5.16 -8.24
N PHE A 532 19.56 -4.41 -9.24
CA PHE A 532 20.79 -3.63 -9.23
C PHE A 532 20.44 -2.18 -9.52
N TYR A 533 21.04 -1.26 -8.81
CA TYR A 533 20.88 0.15 -9.12
C TYR A 533 22.17 0.94 -8.89
N ILE A 534 22.27 2.02 -9.64
CA ILE A 534 23.27 3.06 -9.45
C ILE A 534 22.60 4.41 -9.68
N GLU A 535 22.95 5.37 -8.86
CA GLU A 535 22.52 6.78 -9.00
C GLU A 535 23.67 7.71 -8.67
N ASP A 536 23.69 8.88 -9.31
CA ASP A 536 24.59 9.97 -9.02
C ASP A 536 23.77 11.25 -8.82
N ASN A 537 23.78 11.79 -7.60
CA ASN A 537 23.21 13.07 -7.26
C ASN A 537 24.28 14.14 -7.35
N VAL A 538 24.20 14.98 -8.38
CA VAL A 538 25.19 16.03 -8.70
C VAL A 538 24.67 17.38 -8.26
N THR A 539 25.42 18.09 -7.41
CA THR A 539 25.14 19.49 -7.05
C THR A 539 26.19 20.41 -7.68
N LEU A 540 25.74 21.28 -8.60
CA LEU A 540 26.59 22.22 -9.32
C LEU A 540 26.00 23.63 -9.26
N GLY A 541 26.47 24.44 -8.32
CA GLY A 541 25.94 25.78 -8.09
C GLY A 541 24.44 25.76 -7.75
N ARG A 542 23.60 26.27 -8.66
CA ARG A 542 22.13 26.31 -8.52
C ARG A 542 21.42 25.08 -9.08
N PHE A 543 22.17 24.15 -9.66
CA PHE A 543 21.63 22.95 -10.28
C PHE A 543 21.84 21.75 -9.36
N SER A 544 20.79 20.99 -9.12
CA SER A 544 20.84 19.67 -8.52
C SER A 544 20.25 18.67 -9.52
N MET A 545 21.06 17.70 -9.93
CA MET A 545 20.70 16.71 -10.95
C MET A 545 20.83 15.31 -10.37
N MET A 546 19.94 14.42 -10.75
CA MET A 546 20.07 13.00 -10.46
C MET A 546 20.01 12.22 -11.77
N PHE A 547 20.97 11.32 -11.94
CA PHE A 547 20.98 10.34 -13.02
C PHE A 547 21.06 8.96 -12.41
N GLY A 548 20.14 8.09 -12.81
CA GLY A 548 20.10 6.78 -12.24
C GLY A 548 19.58 5.70 -13.18
N LEU A 549 20.00 4.48 -12.91
CA LEU A 549 19.57 3.28 -13.59
C LEU A 549 19.29 2.21 -12.56
N ARG A 550 18.12 1.56 -12.70
CA ARG A 550 17.78 0.34 -12.02
C ARG A 550 17.51 -0.77 -13.04
N ALA A 551 17.94 -1.96 -12.74
CA ALA A 551 17.61 -3.16 -13.51
C ALA A 551 17.31 -4.31 -12.53
N ASP A 552 16.24 -5.04 -12.80
CA ASP A 552 15.78 -6.14 -11.94
C ASP A 552 15.66 -7.43 -12.76
N THR A 553 15.53 -8.55 -12.07
CA THR A 553 15.17 -9.84 -12.63
C THR A 553 13.97 -10.41 -11.88
N GLN A 554 13.22 -11.29 -12.52
CA GLN A 554 12.23 -12.12 -11.82
C GLN A 554 12.22 -13.51 -12.46
N LYS A 555 12.26 -14.54 -11.62
CA LYS A 555 12.00 -15.93 -11.99
C LYS A 555 10.78 -16.43 -11.24
N VAL A 556 9.95 -17.14 -11.95
CA VAL A 556 8.68 -17.66 -11.45
C VAL A 556 8.69 -19.16 -11.51
N PHE A 557 8.33 -19.81 -10.40
CA PHE A 557 8.31 -21.25 -10.25
C PHE A 557 6.94 -21.69 -9.78
N ASN A 558 6.41 -22.76 -10.41
CA ASN A 558 5.22 -23.46 -9.92
C ASN A 558 5.60 -24.64 -9.02
N ASP A 559 4.63 -25.33 -8.48
CA ASP A 559 4.78 -26.67 -7.89
C ASP A 559 4.86 -27.70 -9.03
N PRO A 560 5.89 -28.57 -9.13
CA PRO A 560 6.93 -28.95 -8.18
C PRO A 560 8.26 -28.18 -8.34
N GLY A 561 8.27 -26.90 -8.65
CA GLY A 561 9.48 -26.08 -8.76
C GLY A 561 9.98 -25.91 -10.19
N VAL A 562 9.12 -26.10 -11.18
CA VAL A 562 9.40 -25.82 -12.59
C VAL A 562 9.40 -24.31 -12.84
N ASN A 563 10.44 -23.81 -13.52
CA ASN A 563 10.48 -22.41 -13.94
C ASN A 563 9.47 -22.16 -15.07
N VAL A 564 8.41 -21.42 -14.78
CA VAL A 564 7.33 -21.11 -15.72
C VAL A 564 7.77 -20.02 -16.70
N TRP A 565 8.39 -18.93 -16.19
CA TRP A 565 9.03 -17.90 -17.01
C TRP A 565 10.10 -17.13 -16.25
N SER A 566 10.89 -16.36 -16.98
CA SER A 566 11.96 -15.55 -16.42
C SER A 566 12.09 -14.23 -17.14
N TRP A 567 12.20 -13.15 -16.37
CA TRP A 567 12.57 -11.84 -16.88
C TRP A 567 14.02 -11.50 -16.52
N THR A 568 14.74 -10.98 -17.48
CA THR A 568 16.15 -10.62 -17.36
C THR A 568 16.33 -9.17 -16.95
N LEU A 569 17.55 -8.75 -16.65
CA LEU A 569 17.90 -7.34 -16.38
C LEU A 569 17.46 -6.39 -17.52
N GLY A 570 17.55 -6.85 -18.79
CA GLY A 570 17.14 -6.07 -19.95
C GLY A 570 15.63 -5.79 -19.98
N ASP A 571 14.83 -6.75 -19.53
CA ASP A 571 13.37 -6.62 -19.47
C ASP A 571 12.95 -5.59 -18.43
N PHE A 572 13.70 -5.44 -17.33
CA PHE A 572 13.41 -4.53 -16.22
C PHE A 572 14.28 -3.27 -16.19
N MET A 573 14.85 -2.83 -17.30
CA MET A 573 15.64 -1.60 -17.31
C MET A 573 14.76 -0.37 -17.05
N GLN A 574 15.12 0.42 -16.01
CA GLN A 574 14.38 1.55 -15.49
C GLN A 574 15.29 2.78 -15.37
N PRO A 575 15.56 3.49 -16.49
CA PRO A 575 16.29 4.75 -16.44
C PRO A 575 15.46 5.83 -15.74
N ARG A 576 16.12 6.66 -14.94
CA ARG A 576 15.53 7.76 -14.19
C ARG A 576 16.44 8.95 -14.21
N ALA A 577 15.90 10.15 -14.40
CA ALA A 577 16.64 11.39 -14.37
C ALA A 577 15.79 12.51 -13.79
N SER A 578 16.43 13.42 -13.06
CA SER A 578 15.75 14.58 -12.54
C SER A 578 16.68 15.78 -12.44
N LEU A 579 16.10 16.98 -12.47
CA LEU A 579 16.77 18.26 -12.41
C LEU A 579 15.99 19.20 -11.50
N ALA A 580 16.65 19.81 -10.52
CA ALA A 580 16.14 20.93 -9.76
C ALA A 580 17.03 22.16 -9.99
N VAL A 581 16.41 23.30 -10.24
CA VAL A 581 17.08 24.58 -10.50
C VAL A 581 16.63 25.61 -9.49
N ASP A 582 17.53 26.05 -8.62
CA ASP A 582 17.30 27.16 -7.71
C ASP A 582 17.39 28.48 -8.50
N LEU A 583 16.22 29.01 -8.91
CA LEU A 583 16.13 30.16 -9.81
C LEU A 583 16.73 31.45 -9.19
N THR A 584 16.61 31.61 -7.90
CA THR A 584 17.05 32.80 -7.15
C THR A 584 18.35 32.59 -6.41
N GLY A 585 18.81 31.35 -6.21
CA GLY A 585 20.03 31.00 -5.50
C GLY A 585 19.92 30.98 -3.98
N ASP A 586 18.74 31.29 -3.44
CA ASP A 586 18.45 31.31 -2.00
C ASP A 586 17.54 30.12 -1.56
N GLY A 587 17.24 29.21 -2.48
CA GLY A 587 16.39 28.05 -2.25
C GLY A 587 14.88 28.36 -2.16
N ARG A 588 14.48 29.60 -2.43
CA ARG A 588 13.06 30.02 -2.28
C ARG A 588 12.21 29.78 -3.52
N ASN A 589 12.84 29.72 -4.70
CA ASN A 589 12.15 29.48 -5.97
C ASN A 589 12.88 28.37 -6.70
N VAL A 590 12.31 27.16 -6.71
CA VAL A 590 12.93 25.99 -7.29
C VAL A 590 12.05 25.43 -8.40
N LEU A 591 12.60 25.29 -9.60
CA LEU A 591 11.96 24.63 -10.73
C LEU A 591 12.52 23.21 -10.84
N LYS A 592 11.62 22.21 -10.96
CA LYS A 592 11.99 20.80 -10.98
C LYS A 592 11.43 20.09 -12.19
N PHE A 593 12.23 19.20 -12.78
CA PHE A 593 11.85 18.29 -13.85
C PHE A 593 12.19 16.87 -13.43
N GLY A 594 11.33 15.93 -13.74
CA GLY A 594 11.54 14.51 -13.48
C GLY A 594 11.09 13.66 -14.65
N PHE A 595 11.89 12.67 -14.97
CA PHE A 595 11.57 11.57 -15.87
C PHE A 595 11.94 10.24 -15.22
N GLY A 596 11.06 9.26 -15.33
CA GLY A 596 11.37 7.90 -14.89
C GLY A 596 10.58 6.86 -15.63
N ARG A 597 11.25 5.73 -15.91
CA ARG A 597 10.61 4.49 -16.31
C ARG A 597 10.54 3.57 -15.10
N PHE A 598 9.38 2.97 -14.89
CA PHE A 598 9.07 2.08 -13.78
C PHE A 598 8.56 0.77 -14.31
N ALA A 599 8.83 -0.31 -13.59
CA ALA A 599 8.30 -1.63 -13.89
C ALA A 599 7.79 -2.30 -12.63
N MET A 600 6.85 -3.22 -12.78
CA MET A 600 6.23 -3.95 -11.68
C MET A 600 6.53 -5.44 -11.82
N PRO A 601 6.94 -6.12 -10.73
CA PRO A 601 7.01 -7.57 -10.71
C PRO A 601 5.59 -8.14 -10.75
N ILE A 602 5.45 -9.36 -11.23
CA ILE A 602 4.15 -10.03 -11.22
C ILE A 602 3.77 -10.42 -9.78
N ALA A 603 2.51 -10.22 -9.43
CA ALA A 603 1.95 -10.63 -8.15
C ALA A 603 1.66 -12.15 -8.13
N GLY A 604 1.67 -12.76 -6.94
CA GLY A 604 1.45 -14.20 -6.76
C GLY A 604 0.08 -14.67 -7.26
N LEU A 605 -0.92 -13.81 -7.22
CA LEU A 605 -2.26 -14.15 -7.72
C LEU A 605 -2.24 -14.60 -9.19
N TYR A 606 -1.47 -13.92 -10.06
CA TYR A 606 -1.34 -14.35 -11.46
C TYR A 606 -0.71 -15.73 -11.60
N LEU A 607 0.13 -16.14 -10.64
CA LEU A 607 0.77 -17.44 -10.65
C LEU A 607 -0.23 -18.55 -10.41
N THR A 608 -1.20 -18.33 -9.54
CA THR A 608 -2.25 -19.32 -9.24
C THR A 608 -3.08 -19.66 -10.48
N PHE A 609 -3.23 -18.71 -11.42
CA PHE A 609 -3.99 -18.92 -12.65
C PHE A 609 -3.20 -19.59 -13.77
N VAL A 610 -1.91 -19.28 -13.87
CA VAL A 610 -1.03 -19.91 -14.89
C VAL A 610 -0.33 -21.17 -14.37
N ASN A 611 -0.54 -21.52 -13.10
CA ASN A 611 -0.05 -22.77 -12.55
C ASN A 611 -0.85 -23.94 -13.14
N GLN A 612 -0.16 -24.93 -13.70
CA GLN A 612 -0.80 -26.10 -14.31
C GLN A 612 -1.53 -27.01 -13.31
N SER A 613 -1.35 -26.79 -12.01
CA SER A 613 -2.14 -27.42 -10.97
C SER A 613 -3.12 -26.42 -10.37
N TRP A 614 -4.39 -26.45 -10.75
CA TRP A 614 -5.46 -25.69 -10.09
C TRP A 614 -5.71 -26.13 -8.64
N GLY A 615 -4.87 -27.00 -8.12
CA GLY A 615 -4.92 -27.47 -6.76
C GLY A 615 -6.00 -28.47 -6.45
N PHE A 616 -7.10 -28.57 -7.17
CA PHE A 616 -8.16 -29.57 -6.92
C PHE A 616 -8.93 -29.94 -8.18
N ASN A 617 -9.44 -31.19 -8.19
CA ASN A 617 -10.34 -31.65 -9.25
C ASN A 617 -11.78 -31.20 -8.93
N THR A 618 -12.55 -30.87 -9.97
CA THR A 618 -13.97 -30.56 -9.86
C THR A 618 -14.77 -31.40 -10.81
N ARG A 619 -15.86 -31.96 -10.36
CA ARG A 619 -16.87 -32.65 -11.19
C ARG A 619 -18.19 -31.99 -11.04
N ASN A 620 -18.91 -31.86 -12.14
CA ASN A 620 -20.25 -31.30 -12.17
C ASN A 620 -21.26 -32.29 -12.74
N TYR A 621 -22.42 -32.33 -12.12
CA TYR A 621 -23.55 -33.19 -12.48
C TYR A 621 -24.81 -32.34 -12.52
N GLU A 622 -25.70 -32.61 -13.47
CA GLU A 622 -27.04 -32.05 -13.57
C GLU A 622 -28.07 -32.97 -12.88
N TRP A 623 -29.07 -32.39 -12.23
CA TRP A 623 -30.16 -33.13 -11.63
C TRP A 623 -31.16 -33.58 -12.69
N ILE A 624 -31.41 -34.89 -12.74
CA ILE A 624 -32.41 -35.49 -13.62
C ILE A 624 -33.50 -36.27 -12.85
N GLY A 625 -33.45 -36.23 -11.50
CA GLY A 625 -34.38 -36.89 -10.61
C GLY A 625 -35.68 -36.10 -10.39
N PRO A 626 -36.58 -36.57 -9.50
CA PRO A 626 -37.86 -35.93 -9.24
C PRO A 626 -37.73 -34.60 -8.48
N GLU A 627 -38.74 -33.73 -8.60
CA GLU A 627 -38.91 -32.57 -7.72
C GLU A 627 -39.17 -33.02 -6.27
N ASN A 628 -38.79 -32.15 -5.31
CA ASN A 628 -38.88 -32.40 -3.87
C ASN A 628 -38.24 -33.73 -3.43
N PRO A 629 -36.96 -33.97 -3.80
CA PRO A 629 -36.28 -35.22 -3.52
C PRO A 629 -36.09 -35.45 -2.03
N THR A 630 -36.17 -36.70 -1.62
CA THR A 630 -35.69 -37.16 -0.32
C THR A 630 -34.14 -37.14 -0.29
N LYS A 631 -33.53 -37.14 0.92
CA LYS A 631 -32.08 -37.27 1.08
C LYS A 631 -31.53 -38.54 0.41
N ALA A 632 -32.29 -39.64 0.42
CA ALA A 632 -31.88 -40.86 -0.26
C ALA A 632 -31.87 -40.72 -1.78
N GLN A 633 -32.81 -40.00 -2.35
CA GLN A 633 -32.82 -39.71 -3.79
C GLN A 633 -31.70 -38.76 -4.20
N LEU A 634 -31.36 -37.73 -3.38
CA LEU A 634 -30.21 -36.89 -3.62
C LEU A 634 -28.89 -37.66 -3.60
N LYS A 635 -28.80 -38.76 -2.83
CA LYS A 635 -27.64 -39.64 -2.74
C LYS A 635 -27.60 -40.72 -3.84
N ASP A 636 -28.66 -40.91 -4.60
CA ASP A 636 -28.73 -41.91 -5.67
C ASP A 636 -28.08 -41.36 -6.95
N ALA A 637 -26.98 -41.99 -7.36
CA ALA A 637 -26.25 -41.64 -8.57
C ALA A 637 -27.11 -41.65 -9.85
N ALA A 638 -28.18 -42.47 -9.88
CA ALA A 638 -29.07 -42.53 -11.04
C ALA A 638 -29.87 -41.23 -11.29
N ASN A 639 -29.95 -40.36 -10.28
CA ASN A 639 -30.61 -39.06 -10.39
C ASN A 639 -29.69 -37.89 -10.81
N TRP A 640 -28.41 -38.17 -11.10
CA TRP A 640 -27.44 -37.20 -11.50
C TRP A 640 -26.81 -37.56 -12.85
N LEU A 641 -26.87 -36.61 -13.80
CA LEU A 641 -26.22 -36.75 -15.09
C LEU A 641 -24.84 -36.08 -15.01
N PHE A 642 -23.78 -36.84 -15.22
CA PHE A 642 -22.42 -36.27 -15.33
C PHE A 642 -22.35 -35.32 -16.54
N VAL A 643 -21.84 -34.10 -16.31
CA VAL A 643 -21.70 -33.05 -17.35
C VAL A 643 -20.26 -32.87 -17.75
N TRP A 644 -19.37 -32.56 -16.79
CA TRP A 644 -17.94 -32.34 -17.05
C TRP A 644 -17.07 -32.55 -15.81
N GLU A 645 -15.81 -32.76 -16.06
CA GLU A 645 -14.75 -32.84 -15.05
C GLU A 645 -13.61 -31.88 -15.40
N GLN A 646 -13.13 -31.10 -14.42
CA GLN A 646 -11.91 -30.33 -14.51
C GLN A 646 -10.81 -31.00 -13.68
N SER A 647 -9.70 -31.32 -14.34
CA SER A 647 -8.54 -31.90 -13.66
C SER A 647 -7.73 -30.83 -12.94
N ALA A 648 -7.22 -31.16 -11.77
CA ALA A 648 -6.27 -30.33 -11.01
C ALA A 648 -4.98 -29.98 -11.78
N THR A 649 -4.64 -30.78 -12.80
CA THR A 649 -3.39 -30.62 -13.57
C THR A 649 -3.56 -29.92 -14.91
N ALA A 650 -4.77 -29.46 -15.23
CA ALA A 650 -5.07 -28.82 -16.51
C ALA A 650 -5.37 -27.33 -16.30
N SER A 651 -4.33 -26.47 -16.31
CA SER A 651 -4.59 -25.03 -16.51
C SER A 651 -4.87 -24.81 -18.00
N PRO A 652 -5.99 -24.14 -18.37
CA PRO A 652 -6.24 -23.77 -19.75
C PRO A 652 -5.39 -22.59 -20.22
N ILE A 653 -4.55 -21.99 -19.35
CA ILE A 653 -3.80 -20.78 -19.63
C ILE A 653 -2.35 -21.11 -19.92
N GLU A 654 -1.89 -20.75 -21.11
CA GLU A 654 -0.48 -20.80 -21.50
C GLU A 654 0.18 -19.44 -21.25
N VAL A 655 1.47 -19.44 -20.95
CA VAL A 655 2.25 -18.21 -20.80
C VAL A 655 2.98 -17.92 -22.11
N ASP A 656 2.83 -16.70 -22.63
CA ASP A 656 3.57 -16.22 -23.78
C ASP A 656 5.09 -16.23 -23.49
N PRO A 657 5.89 -16.93 -24.29
CA PRO A 657 7.35 -16.94 -24.11
C PRO A 657 8.00 -15.55 -24.23
N GLU A 658 7.35 -14.60 -24.92
CA GLU A 658 7.83 -13.24 -25.09
C GLU A 658 7.25 -12.24 -24.07
N LEU A 659 6.55 -12.74 -23.06
CA LEU A 659 5.94 -11.93 -22.02
C LEU A 659 6.93 -10.94 -21.39
N LYS A 660 6.55 -9.66 -21.31
CA LYS A 660 7.35 -8.57 -20.71
C LYS A 660 6.67 -8.03 -19.45
N PRO A 661 7.44 -7.47 -18.49
CA PRO A 661 6.85 -6.81 -17.33
C PRO A 661 6.08 -5.56 -17.73
N ASN A 662 5.00 -5.27 -16.98
CA ASN A 662 4.32 -3.98 -17.09
C ASN A 662 5.28 -2.83 -16.86
N LYS A 663 5.21 -1.80 -17.70
CA LYS A 663 6.05 -0.61 -17.63
C LYS A 663 5.21 0.67 -17.66
N MET A 664 5.66 1.66 -16.89
CA MET A 664 5.11 3.00 -16.89
C MET A 664 6.22 4.02 -17.13
N SER A 665 5.98 4.99 -17.99
CA SER A 665 6.80 6.19 -18.14
C SER A 665 6.10 7.36 -17.49
N LYS A 666 6.81 8.11 -16.64
CA LYS A 666 6.28 9.27 -15.90
C LYS A 666 7.13 10.51 -16.14
N PHE A 667 6.45 11.64 -16.31
CA PHE A 667 7.04 12.98 -16.47
C PHE A 667 6.47 13.92 -15.42
N LEU A 668 7.34 14.75 -14.85
CA LEU A 668 7.01 15.74 -13.83
C LEU A 668 7.59 17.10 -14.22
N LEU A 669 6.76 18.15 -14.03
CA LEU A 669 7.19 19.54 -13.98
C LEU A 669 6.65 20.16 -12.69
N GLU A 670 7.51 20.68 -11.81
CA GLU A 670 7.11 21.27 -10.54
C GLU A 670 7.80 22.63 -10.34
N PHE A 671 7.05 23.59 -9.83
CA PHE A 671 7.59 24.88 -9.36
C PHE A 671 7.24 25.05 -7.88
N ASP A 672 8.28 25.15 -7.05
CA ASP A 672 8.18 25.38 -5.62
C ASP A 672 8.55 26.83 -5.29
N ARG A 673 7.70 27.48 -4.48
CA ARG A 673 7.96 28.82 -3.98
C ARG A 673 7.78 28.91 -2.47
N GLN A 674 8.83 29.36 -1.78
CA GLN A 674 8.74 29.68 -0.35
C GLN A 674 8.17 31.09 -0.18
N LEU A 675 7.11 31.21 0.64
CA LEU A 675 6.43 32.46 0.97
C LEU A 675 6.75 32.84 2.43
N GLY A 676 7.69 33.75 2.62
CA GLY A 676 8.22 34.06 3.96
C GLY A 676 8.99 32.88 4.55
N THR A 677 8.94 32.71 5.88
CA THR A 677 9.66 31.67 6.61
C THR A 677 8.84 30.40 6.86
N ASN A 678 7.52 30.50 6.82
CA ASN A 678 6.60 29.48 7.36
C ASN A 678 5.67 28.86 6.30
N TRP A 679 5.70 29.33 5.03
CA TRP A 679 4.79 28.90 4.00
C TRP A 679 5.54 28.49 2.73
N SER A 680 5.04 27.48 2.05
CA SER A 680 5.44 27.10 0.70
C SER A 680 4.26 26.83 -0.20
N LEU A 681 4.39 27.18 -1.45
CA LEU A 681 3.40 26.95 -2.50
C LEU A 681 4.07 26.14 -3.61
N LYS A 682 3.40 25.06 -4.05
CA LYS A 682 3.87 24.20 -5.13
C LYS A 682 2.85 24.13 -6.24
N PHE A 683 3.32 24.20 -7.47
CA PHE A 683 2.54 23.94 -8.69
C PHE A 683 3.16 22.76 -9.41
N ARG A 684 2.37 21.77 -9.76
CA ARG A 684 2.86 20.54 -10.36
C ARG A 684 2.00 20.10 -11.54
N GLY A 685 2.66 19.73 -12.64
CA GLY A 685 2.08 19.02 -13.76
C GLY A 685 2.63 17.59 -13.81
N VAL A 686 1.77 16.59 -13.98
CA VAL A 686 2.15 15.18 -14.08
C VAL A 686 1.52 14.58 -15.32
N TYR A 687 2.32 13.82 -16.06
CA TYR A 687 1.85 12.94 -17.12
C TYR A 687 2.50 11.57 -16.98
N SER A 688 1.71 10.50 -17.06
CA SER A 688 2.23 9.13 -17.14
C SER A 688 1.40 8.30 -18.11
N TYR A 689 2.05 7.31 -18.71
CA TYR A 689 1.40 6.28 -19.51
C TYR A 689 2.02 4.91 -19.22
N SER A 690 1.17 3.89 -19.25
CA SER A 690 1.55 2.50 -19.02
C SER A 690 1.47 1.70 -20.31
N ASN A 691 2.43 0.82 -20.52
CA ASN A 691 2.52 -0.10 -21.67
C ASN A 691 2.93 -1.51 -21.20
N ASN A 692 2.89 -2.48 -22.10
CA ASN A 692 3.08 -3.90 -21.82
C ASN A 692 2.12 -4.40 -20.73
N LEU A 693 0.89 -3.92 -20.72
CA LEU A 693 -0.10 -4.36 -19.73
C LEU A 693 -0.43 -5.83 -19.96
N LEU A 694 -0.39 -6.60 -18.88
CA LEU A 694 -0.64 -8.03 -18.87
C LEU A 694 -2.13 -8.31 -19.03
N GLU A 695 -2.44 -9.36 -19.80
CA GLU A 695 -3.78 -9.86 -20.03
C GLU A 695 -3.75 -11.34 -20.35
N ASP A 696 -4.79 -12.07 -20.01
CA ASP A 696 -5.09 -13.37 -20.60
C ASP A 696 -6.08 -13.19 -21.75
N ILE A 697 -5.67 -13.55 -22.93
CA ILE A 697 -6.51 -13.46 -24.12
C ILE A 697 -6.95 -14.86 -24.55
N ALA A 698 -8.23 -14.98 -24.90
CA ALA A 698 -8.72 -16.18 -25.55
C ALA A 698 -8.37 -16.14 -27.05
N VAL A 699 -7.77 -17.20 -27.55
CA VAL A 699 -7.46 -17.38 -28.98
C VAL A 699 -8.21 -18.58 -29.52
N TYR A 700 -8.61 -18.53 -30.79
CA TYR A 700 -9.25 -19.65 -31.45
C TYR A 700 -8.23 -20.79 -31.63
N ALA A 701 -8.58 -21.97 -31.11
CA ALA A 701 -7.77 -23.18 -31.16
C ALA A 701 -8.69 -24.40 -31.36
N PRO A 702 -9.05 -24.73 -32.60
CA PRO A 702 -10.04 -25.77 -32.92
C PRO A 702 -9.62 -27.19 -32.46
N GLU A 703 -8.34 -27.39 -32.17
CA GLU A 703 -7.77 -28.61 -31.61
C GLU A 703 -8.04 -28.80 -30.12
N THR A 704 -8.49 -27.76 -29.40
CA THR A 704 -8.82 -27.84 -27.97
C THR A 704 -10.29 -28.12 -27.72
N PRO A 705 -10.65 -28.79 -26.61
CA PRO A 705 -12.05 -28.90 -26.19
C PRO A 705 -12.67 -27.50 -26.01
N GLY A 706 -13.79 -27.23 -26.72
CA GLY A 706 -14.40 -25.89 -26.71
C GLY A 706 -13.85 -24.91 -27.73
N GLY A 707 -12.81 -25.28 -28.51
CA GLY A 707 -12.27 -24.46 -29.58
C GLY A 707 -11.50 -23.21 -29.14
N LEU A 708 -11.20 -23.05 -27.86
CA LEU A 708 -10.50 -21.90 -27.31
C LEU A 708 -9.27 -22.33 -26.53
N LYS A 709 -8.26 -21.48 -26.57
CA LYS A 709 -7.04 -21.55 -25.78
C LYS A 709 -6.78 -20.17 -25.18
N TYR A 710 -6.38 -20.11 -23.92
CA TYR A 710 -6.06 -18.87 -23.24
C TYR A 710 -4.55 -18.67 -23.20
N ILE A 711 -4.09 -17.45 -23.49
CA ILE A 711 -2.67 -17.08 -23.48
C ILE A 711 -2.49 -15.85 -22.57
N PHE A 712 -1.66 -15.99 -21.55
CA PHE A 712 -1.25 -14.88 -20.69
C PHE A 712 -0.09 -14.12 -21.37
N THR A 713 -0.34 -12.91 -21.81
CA THR A 713 0.56 -12.13 -22.66
C THR A 713 0.46 -10.62 -22.39
N ASN A 714 1.27 -9.83 -23.08
CA ASN A 714 1.10 -8.37 -23.16
C ASN A 714 0.14 -8.06 -24.32
N PHE A 715 -0.93 -7.34 -24.01
CA PHE A 715 -1.94 -7.03 -25.02
C PHE A 715 -1.89 -5.56 -25.42
N ASP A 716 -1.58 -5.28 -26.70
CA ASP A 716 -1.32 -3.93 -27.22
C ASP A 716 -2.50 -2.98 -27.15
N LEU A 717 -3.74 -3.51 -27.14
CA LEU A 717 -4.95 -2.70 -27.00
C LEU A 717 -5.18 -2.25 -25.54
N ARG A 718 -4.45 -2.81 -24.57
CA ARG A 718 -4.48 -2.37 -23.18
C ARG A 718 -3.68 -1.08 -23.03
N LYS A 719 -4.36 -0.01 -22.57
CA LYS A 719 -3.78 1.32 -22.40
C LYS A 719 -4.19 1.91 -21.06
N ARG A 720 -3.31 2.72 -20.48
CA ARG A 720 -3.60 3.52 -19.30
C ARG A 720 -2.78 4.80 -19.32
N ASP A 721 -3.48 5.93 -19.20
CA ASP A 721 -2.92 7.28 -19.19
C ASP A 721 -3.40 8.03 -17.95
N TYR A 722 -2.51 8.83 -17.38
CA TYR A 722 -2.85 9.75 -16.30
C TYR A 722 -2.27 11.13 -16.57
N ARG A 723 -3.07 12.16 -16.35
CA ARG A 723 -2.61 13.56 -16.40
C ARG A 723 -3.22 14.36 -15.26
N ALA A 724 -2.41 15.24 -14.66
CA ALA A 724 -2.85 16.05 -13.54
C ALA A 724 -2.16 17.41 -13.49
N VAL A 725 -2.87 18.37 -12.88
CA VAL A 725 -2.33 19.62 -12.37
C VAL A 725 -2.65 19.68 -10.87
N GLU A 726 -1.62 19.89 -10.07
CA GLU A 726 -1.74 19.94 -8.61
C GLU A 726 -1.23 21.28 -8.09
N VAL A 727 -1.94 21.83 -7.10
CA VAL A 727 -1.51 23.01 -6.34
C VAL A 727 -1.49 22.63 -4.87
N GLU A 728 -0.39 22.90 -4.17
CA GLU A 728 -0.22 22.53 -2.77
C GLU A 728 0.31 23.72 -1.97
N LEU A 729 -0.39 24.07 -0.90
CA LEU A 729 0.01 25.08 0.07
C LEU A 729 0.36 24.40 1.39
N ASN A 730 1.61 24.53 1.82
CA ASN A 730 2.06 24.05 3.12
C ASN A 730 2.44 25.23 4.01
N GLY A 731 1.96 25.18 5.26
CA GLY A 731 2.27 26.16 6.28
C GLY A 731 2.65 25.49 7.59
N ARG A 732 3.71 25.95 8.24
CA ARG A 732 4.13 25.48 9.56
C ARG A 732 4.66 26.63 10.40
N VAL A 733 3.99 26.91 11.51
CA VAL A 733 4.47 27.81 12.54
C VAL A 733 4.82 26.99 13.76
N ALA A 734 6.10 26.94 14.12
CA ALA A 734 6.62 26.09 15.20
C ALA A 734 5.81 26.24 16.50
N GLY A 735 5.37 25.09 17.06
CA GLY A 735 4.62 25.03 18.30
C GLY A 735 3.20 25.63 18.27
N ARG A 736 2.65 26.02 17.10
CA ARG A 736 1.33 26.65 17.05
C ARG A 736 0.41 26.14 15.93
N PHE A 737 0.92 25.96 14.73
CA PHE A 737 0.06 25.75 13.57
C PHE A 737 0.73 24.90 12.49
N MET A 738 -0.03 23.98 11.93
CA MET A 738 0.31 23.25 10.71
C MET A 738 -0.88 23.33 9.76
N LEU A 739 -0.63 23.61 8.48
CA LEU A 739 -1.60 23.53 7.39
C LEU A 739 -0.99 22.78 6.20
N ASN A 740 -1.77 21.87 5.67
CA ASN A 740 -1.54 21.27 4.36
C ASN A 740 -2.84 21.37 3.58
N ALA A 741 -2.84 22.13 2.50
CA ALA A 741 -4.00 22.30 1.61
C ALA A 741 -3.59 21.99 0.18
N SER A 742 -4.40 21.23 -0.53
CA SER A 742 -4.12 20.85 -1.91
C SER A 742 -5.38 20.88 -2.78
N TYR A 743 -5.17 21.22 -4.05
CA TYR A 743 -6.12 21.05 -5.12
C TYR A 743 -5.47 20.20 -6.21
N THR A 744 -6.19 19.20 -6.69
CA THR A 744 -5.79 18.34 -7.80
C THR A 744 -6.89 18.34 -8.84
N TRP A 745 -6.56 18.73 -10.06
CA TRP A 745 -7.30 18.36 -11.27
C TRP A 745 -6.61 17.16 -11.89
N SER A 746 -7.35 16.08 -12.19
CA SER A 746 -6.75 14.87 -12.77
C SER A 746 -7.72 14.11 -13.66
N GLN A 747 -7.15 13.34 -14.59
CA GLN A 747 -7.85 12.38 -15.41
C GLN A 747 -7.04 11.08 -15.50
N ALA A 748 -7.64 9.98 -15.10
CA ALA A 748 -7.14 8.63 -15.33
C ALA A 748 -8.02 7.98 -16.40
N LYS A 749 -7.45 7.65 -17.57
CA LYS A 749 -8.15 7.02 -18.68
C LYS A 749 -7.44 5.76 -19.14
N GLY A 750 -8.20 4.82 -19.66
CA GLY A 750 -7.64 3.58 -20.16
C GLY A 750 -8.68 2.54 -20.48
N THR A 751 -8.20 1.39 -20.89
CA THR A 751 -8.98 0.17 -21.12
C THR A 751 -8.86 -0.82 -19.95
N ASN A 752 -7.87 -0.63 -19.06
CA ASN A 752 -7.58 -1.50 -17.92
C ASN A 752 -7.46 -0.69 -16.62
N PRO A 753 -8.27 -0.95 -15.58
CA PRO A 753 -8.27 -0.20 -14.33
C PRO A 753 -7.04 -0.45 -13.43
N GLY A 754 -6.28 -1.49 -13.68
CA GLY A 754 -5.08 -1.81 -12.88
C GLY A 754 -4.66 -3.26 -13.00
N ASN A 755 -3.61 -3.62 -12.25
CA ASN A 755 -3.01 -4.95 -12.25
C ASN A 755 -3.37 -5.75 -11.00
N SER A 756 -4.39 -5.39 -10.25
CA SER A 756 -4.86 -6.16 -9.13
C SER A 756 -6.22 -6.76 -9.41
N PHE A 757 -6.39 -7.98 -8.96
CA PHE A 757 -7.69 -8.66 -8.90
C PHE A 757 -8.74 -7.77 -8.21
N GLU A 758 -8.34 -7.01 -7.20
CA GLU A 758 -9.23 -6.11 -6.46
C GLU A 758 -9.64 -4.89 -7.27
N SER A 759 -8.75 -4.29 -8.07
CA SER A 759 -9.12 -3.13 -8.91
C SER A 759 -10.09 -3.51 -10.03
N ALA A 760 -10.15 -4.77 -10.38
CA ALA A 760 -11.07 -5.32 -11.36
C ALA A 760 -12.30 -5.96 -10.69
N ALA A 761 -12.13 -6.67 -9.57
CA ALA A 761 -13.20 -7.41 -8.88
C ALA A 761 -14.11 -6.51 -8.03
N TRP A 762 -13.60 -5.38 -7.50
CA TRP A 762 -14.43 -4.46 -6.72
C TRP A 762 -15.26 -3.51 -7.55
N ASP A 763 -14.91 -3.35 -8.82
CA ASP A 763 -15.71 -2.59 -9.78
C ASP A 763 -16.94 -3.36 -10.25
N VAL A 764 -17.00 -4.65 -9.96
CA VAL A 764 -18.07 -5.59 -10.27
C VAL A 764 -18.54 -6.21 -8.96
N GLY A 765 -19.77 -6.01 -8.62
CA GLY A 765 -20.35 -6.56 -7.40
C GLY A 765 -20.04 -8.07 -7.26
N TRP A 766 -19.71 -8.50 -6.06
CA TRP A 766 -19.50 -9.90 -5.69
C TRP A 766 -20.66 -10.79 -6.18
N GLY A 767 -20.48 -11.46 -7.27
CA GLY A 767 -21.48 -12.36 -7.83
C GLY A 767 -20.94 -13.21 -8.96
N SER A 768 -19.98 -12.69 -9.68
CA SER A 768 -19.35 -13.39 -10.80
C SER A 768 -17.84 -13.16 -10.70
N GLY A 769 -17.12 -14.05 -10.06
CA GLY A 769 -15.70 -13.92 -9.71
C GLY A 769 -14.70 -13.82 -10.87
N TYR A 770 -15.08 -13.21 -12.01
CA TYR A 770 -14.28 -13.25 -13.22
C TYR A 770 -14.35 -11.98 -14.06
N ASP A 771 -14.55 -10.83 -13.42
CA ASP A 771 -14.77 -9.63 -14.15
C ASP A 771 -13.54 -8.75 -14.23
N GLY A 772 -12.87 -8.87 -15.30
CA GLY A 772 -12.13 -7.81 -15.90
C GLY A 772 -10.70 -7.63 -15.48
N GLY A 773 -9.95 -8.59 -15.44
CA GLY A 773 -8.53 -8.33 -15.33
C GLY A 773 -7.64 -9.45 -15.79
N VAL A 774 -8.15 -10.63 -15.75
CA VAL A 774 -7.34 -11.82 -16.00
C VAL A 774 -8.10 -12.85 -16.81
N PHE A 775 -9.42 -12.79 -16.94
CA PHE A 775 -10.17 -13.81 -17.63
C PHE A 775 -11.11 -13.24 -18.68
N GLY A 776 -10.86 -13.62 -19.93
CA GLY A 776 -11.87 -13.73 -20.94
C GLY A 776 -12.37 -12.45 -21.56
N ASP A 777 -11.52 -11.48 -21.79
CA ASP A 777 -11.82 -10.47 -22.79
C ASP A 777 -11.63 -11.07 -24.17
N ARG A 778 -12.66 -11.52 -24.81
CA ARG A 778 -12.76 -11.92 -26.21
C ARG A 778 -11.66 -12.84 -26.78
N PRO A 779 -12.05 -13.86 -27.51
CA PRO A 779 -11.11 -14.56 -28.37
C PRO A 779 -10.43 -13.58 -29.33
N TYR A 780 -9.12 -13.45 -29.27
CA TYR A 780 -8.33 -12.82 -30.29
C TYR A 780 -8.36 -13.72 -31.52
N VAL A 781 -8.99 -13.26 -32.58
CA VAL A 781 -8.92 -13.94 -33.87
C VAL A 781 -7.70 -13.37 -34.59
N PRO A 782 -6.62 -14.14 -34.82
CA PRO A 782 -5.46 -13.65 -35.56
C PRO A 782 -5.86 -13.24 -36.97
N PRO A 783 -5.22 -12.21 -37.55
CA PRO A 783 -5.42 -11.87 -38.95
C PRO A 783 -5.19 -13.10 -39.86
N GLY A 784 -6.20 -13.48 -40.66
CA GLY A 784 -6.13 -14.65 -41.58
C GLY A 784 -6.70 -15.95 -41.00
N ALA A 785 -7.24 -15.97 -39.78
CA ALA A 785 -8.09 -17.07 -39.33
C ALA A 785 -9.38 -17.11 -40.19
N PRO A 786 -9.93 -18.31 -40.53
CA PRO A 786 -11.17 -18.36 -41.27
C PRO A 786 -12.30 -17.67 -40.52
N GLU A 787 -12.98 -16.73 -41.20
CA GLU A 787 -14.21 -16.14 -40.68
C GLU A 787 -15.21 -17.28 -40.42
N LYS A 788 -15.44 -17.60 -39.15
CA LYS A 788 -16.49 -18.51 -38.77
C LYS A 788 -17.70 -17.70 -38.34
N GLU A 789 -18.75 -17.79 -39.13
CA GLU A 789 -20.08 -17.22 -38.80
C GLU A 789 -20.56 -17.69 -37.43
N ASP A 790 -20.18 -18.88 -36.95
CA ASP A 790 -20.51 -19.42 -35.63
C ASP A 790 -19.72 -18.74 -34.48
N PHE A 791 -18.53 -18.23 -34.74
CA PHE A 791 -17.77 -17.47 -33.76
C PHE A 791 -18.31 -16.04 -33.59
N ASP A 792 -18.70 -15.42 -34.71
CA ASP A 792 -19.36 -14.12 -34.72
C ASP A 792 -20.71 -14.16 -34.01
N SER A 793 -21.46 -15.25 -34.03
CA SER A 793 -22.77 -15.30 -33.39
C SER A 793 -22.69 -15.41 -31.87
N LEU A 794 -21.69 -16.06 -31.29
CA LEU A 794 -21.55 -16.19 -29.84
C LEU A 794 -20.81 -15.01 -29.18
N PHE A 795 -19.85 -14.39 -29.88
CA PHE A 795 -18.95 -13.37 -29.30
C PHE A 795 -19.01 -12.01 -30.02
N TYR A 796 -19.39 -11.96 -31.31
CA TYR A 796 -19.52 -10.74 -32.11
C TYR A 796 -20.96 -10.32 -32.37
N GLY A 797 -21.90 -11.28 -32.37
CA GLY A 797 -23.32 -11.06 -32.77
C GLY A 797 -24.13 -10.19 -31.82
N LEU A 798 -23.55 -9.69 -30.72
CA LEU A 798 -24.22 -8.88 -29.73
C LEU A 798 -24.03 -7.37 -29.90
N GLY A 799 -23.67 -6.91 -31.13
CA GLY A 799 -23.34 -5.52 -31.37
C GLY A 799 -22.15 -5.06 -30.56
N GLY A 800 -21.28 -6.00 -30.28
CA GLY A 800 -20.27 -5.88 -29.26
C GLY A 800 -19.18 -4.92 -29.63
N ARG A 801 -18.88 -4.05 -28.72
CA ARG A 801 -17.71 -3.19 -28.73
C ARG A 801 -16.62 -3.90 -27.94
N GLY A 802 -15.61 -4.44 -28.60
CA GLY A 802 -14.46 -5.09 -27.99
C GLY A 802 -13.45 -4.12 -27.44
N ILE A 803 -12.38 -4.65 -26.84
CA ILE A 803 -11.29 -3.86 -26.26
C ILE A 803 -10.70 -2.82 -27.21
N GLY A 804 -10.79 -3.03 -28.52
CA GLY A 804 -10.40 -2.05 -29.56
C GLY A 804 -11.46 -1.01 -29.91
N ASP A 805 -12.69 -1.14 -29.42
CA ASP A 805 -13.80 -0.27 -29.81
C ASP A 805 -13.83 1.03 -28.97
N GLU A 806 -14.48 2.07 -29.51
CA GLU A 806 -14.52 3.41 -28.88
C GLU A 806 -15.06 3.42 -27.44
N GLY A 807 -15.91 2.46 -27.06
CA GLY A 807 -16.51 2.38 -25.72
C GLY A 807 -15.60 1.86 -24.63
N TRP A 808 -14.52 1.17 -24.95
CA TRP A 808 -13.65 0.53 -23.96
C TRP A 808 -12.57 1.45 -23.39
N TYR A 809 -12.12 2.44 -24.14
CA TYR A 809 -11.22 3.47 -23.66
C TYR A 809 -12.01 4.62 -23.04
N GLY A 810 -11.87 4.83 -21.76
CA GLY A 810 -12.59 5.89 -21.05
C GLY A 810 -12.02 6.17 -19.67
N PHE A 811 -12.80 6.86 -18.84
CA PHE A 811 -12.39 7.14 -17.47
C PHE A 811 -12.36 5.88 -16.62
N LEU A 812 -11.28 5.70 -15.88
CA LEU A 812 -11.12 4.58 -14.95
C LEU A 812 -11.88 4.84 -13.64
N PRO A 813 -12.26 3.80 -12.88
CA PRO A 813 -13.07 3.92 -11.64
C PRO A 813 -12.49 4.85 -10.57
N TYR A 814 -11.17 5.02 -10.55
CA TYR A 814 -10.48 5.90 -9.59
C TYR A 814 -10.32 7.32 -10.09
N SER A 815 -10.79 7.63 -11.30
CA SER A 815 -10.73 8.97 -11.86
C SER A 815 -11.70 9.89 -11.13
N VAL A 816 -11.16 10.96 -10.57
CA VAL A 816 -11.89 12.05 -9.93
C VAL A 816 -11.34 13.35 -10.50
N ASP A 817 -12.18 14.12 -11.20
CA ASP A 817 -11.70 15.29 -11.94
C ASP A 817 -11.16 16.39 -11.03
N HIS A 818 -11.82 16.64 -9.89
CA HIS A 818 -11.43 17.69 -8.95
C HIS A 818 -11.40 17.17 -7.52
N VAL A 819 -10.26 17.30 -6.86
CA VAL A 819 -10.04 16.93 -5.46
C VAL A 819 -9.48 18.12 -4.70
N VAL A 820 -10.11 18.49 -3.58
CA VAL A 820 -9.57 19.46 -2.63
C VAL A 820 -9.38 18.75 -1.30
N LYS A 821 -8.20 18.88 -0.70
CA LYS A 821 -7.89 18.37 0.64
C LYS A 821 -7.31 19.48 1.51
N VAL A 822 -7.77 19.57 2.73
CA VAL A 822 -7.25 20.50 3.74
C VAL A 822 -7.06 19.77 5.05
N LEU A 823 -5.83 19.70 5.53
CA LEU A 823 -5.46 19.21 6.86
C LEU A 823 -4.84 20.34 7.65
N GLY A 824 -5.48 20.77 8.73
CA GLY A 824 -5.00 21.81 9.61
C GLY A 824 -4.95 21.36 11.06
N THR A 825 -3.88 21.72 11.79
CA THR A 825 -3.75 21.51 13.23
C THR A 825 -3.37 22.83 13.90
N TYR A 826 -4.11 23.22 14.92
CA TYR A 826 -3.84 24.40 15.74
C TYR A 826 -3.61 24.00 17.21
N LEU A 827 -2.45 24.33 17.71
CA LEU A 827 -2.08 24.17 19.11
C LEU A 827 -2.54 25.44 19.86
N ALA A 828 -3.74 25.39 20.38
CA ALA A 828 -4.37 26.52 21.04
C ALA A 828 -3.83 26.70 22.48
N PRO A 829 -3.97 27.90 23.06
CA PRO A 829 -3.65 28.15 24.47
C PRO A 829 -4.29 27.14 25.41
N TYR A 830 -3.74 27.04 26.62
CA TYR A 830 -4.22 26.14 27.67
C TYR A 830 -4.16 24.64 27.34
N GLY A 831 -3.34 24.23 26.33
CA GLY A 831 -3.12 22.82 25.98
C GLY A 831 -4.25 22.18 25.17
N PHE A 832 -5.01 22.95 24.41
CA PHE A 832 -5.93 22.41 23.42
C PHE A 832 -5.23 22.17 22.09
N ASN A 833 -5.45 20.99 21.52
CA ASN A 833 -5.06 20.60 20.18
C ASN A 833 -6.34 20.49 19.34
N ILE A 834 -6.45 21.26 18.27
CA ILE A 834 -7.60 21.27 17.37
C ILE A 834 -7.13 20.93 15.97
N SER A 835 -7.64 19.84 15.40
CA SER A 835 -7.30 19.39 14.05
C SER A 835 -8.54 19.21 13.20
N VAL A 836 -8.48 19.68 11.97
CA VAL A 836 -9.55 19.57 10.98
C VAL A 836 -8.99 18.91 9.74
N TYR A 837 -9.71 17.92 9.22
CA TYR A 837 -9.52 17.41 7.86
C TYR A 837 -10.79 17.65 7.05
N ALA A 838 -10.64 18.29 5.90
CA ALA A 838 -11.72 18.46 4.93
C ALA A 838 -11.31 17.91 3.57
N GLU A 839 -12.20 17.17 2.93
CA GLU A 839 -12.00 16.59 1.60
C GLU A 839 -13.24 16.82 0.75
N TYR A 840 -13.03 17.42 -0.44
CA TYR A 840 -14.02 17.55 -1.48
C TYR A 840 -13.59 16.75 -2.70
N LEU A 841 -14.49 15.94 -3.24
CA LEU A 841 -14.35 15.18 -4.47
C LEU A 841 -15.48 15.57 -5.42
N SER A 842 -15.19 15.82 -6.70
CA SER A 842 -16.22 16.17 -7.71
C SER A 842 -17.17 15.01 -8.05
N GLY A 843 -16.84 13.80 -7.64
CA GLY A 843 -17.53 12.54 -7.88
C GLY A 843 -16.62 11.56 -8.60
N TYR A 844 -16.97 10.27 -8.49
CA TYR A 844 -16.27 9.17 -9.16
C TYR A 844 -16.90 8.89 -10.51
N HIS A 845 -16.07 8.60 -11.52
CA HIS A 845 -16.56 8.10 -12.79
C HIS A 845 -17.08 6.67 -12.63
N TRP A 846 -18.18 6.38 -13.29
CA TRP A 846 -18.77 5.03 -13.35
C TRP A 846 -19.49 4.82 -14.68
N GLU A 847 -19.80 3.58 -15.01
CA GLU A 847 -20.40 3.21 -16.29
C GLU A 847 -21.58 2.26 -16.11
N LYS A 848 -22.39 2.15 -17.16
CA LYS A 848 -23.34 1.08 -17.34
C LYS A 848 -22.63 -0.14 -17.93
N LYS A 849 -22.80 -1.31 -17.30
CA LYS A 849 -22.26 -2.58 -17.79
C LYS A 849 -23.37 -3.38 -18.46
N GLY A 850 -23.15 -3.69 -19.73
CA GLY A 850 -24.10 -4.49 -20.50
C GLY A 850 -23.85 -5.98 -20.32
N TRP A 851 -24.95 -6.75 -20.27
CA TRP A 851 -24.91 -8.21 -20.20
C TRP A 851 -24.44 -8.80 -21.53
N SER A 852 -23.57 -9.81 -21.46
CA SER A 852 -23.15 -10.61 -22.62
C SER A 852 -23.63 -12.05 -22.44
N PRO A 853 -24.63 -12.49 -23.21
CA PRO A 853 -25.20 -13.85 -23.04
C PRO A 853 -24.19 -14.99 -23.27
N GLY A 854 -23.19 -14.77 -24.12
CA GLY A 854 -22.18 -15.79 -24.43
C GLY A 854 -21.19 -16.07 -23.29
N TYR A 855 -21.04 -15.11 -22.36
CA TYR A 855 -20.15 -15.24 -21.20
C TYR A 855 -20.90 -15.36 -19.89
N GLU A 856 -22.21 -15.16 -19.89
CA GLU A 856 -23.03 -15.05 -18.66
C GLU A 856 -22.55 -13.92 -17.70
N PHE A 857 -21.89 -12.87 -18.23
CA PHE A 857 -21.31 -11.76 -17.47
C PHE A 857 -21.61 -10.39 -18.10
N TYR A 858 -21.33 -9.31 -17.34
CA TYR A 858 -21.46 -7.92 -17.77
C TYR A 858 -20.14 -7.37 -18.30
N PHE A 859 -19.92 -7.48 -19.63
CA PHE A 859 -18.63 -7.10 -20.25
C PHE A 859 -18.67 -5.86 -21.10
N THR A 860 -19.81 -5.41 -21.56
CA THR A 860 -19.89 -4.30 -22.52
C THR A 860 -20.10 -2.97 -21.78
N PHE A 861 -19.62 -1.90 -22.37
CA PHE A 861 -19.87 -0.53 -21.90
C PHE A 861 -20.76 0.20 -22.90
N PRO A 862 -22.09 -0.04 -22.92
CA PRO A 862 -23.00 0.46 -23.97
C PRO A 862 -23.07 2.01 -24.02
N GLU A 863 -22.71 2.70 -22.94
CA GLU A 863 -22.65 4.16 -22.87
C GLU A 863 -21.20 4.69 -22.86
N GLY A 864 -20.21 3.82 -23.08
CA GLY A 864 -18.80 4.13 -22.91
C GLY A 864 -18.32 4.01 -21.47
N ARG A 865 -17.01 3.73 -21.29
CA ARG A 865 -16.40 3.53 -20.00
C ARG A 865 -16.31 4.83 -19.21
N GLY A 866 -16.77 4.82 -17.96
CA GLY A 866 -16.74 5.97 -17.05
C GLY A 866 -17.55 7.17 -17.53
N GLY A 867 -18.58 6.97 -18.36
CA GLY A 867 -19.40 8.03 -18.96
C GLY A 867 -20.31 8.76 -17.96
N ARG A 868 -20.51 8.21 -16.77
CA ARG A 868 -21.33 8.78 -15.70
C ARG A 868 -20.48 9.23 -14.53
N ILE A 869 -20.99 10.16 -13.70
CA ILE A 869 -20.29 10.69 -12.52
C ILE A 869 -21.22 10.62 -11.31
N THR A 870 -20.73 10.15 -10.16
CA THR A 870 -21.47 10.23 -8.89
C THR A 870 -21.60 11.68 -8.42
N PRO A 871 -22.56 12.02 -7.55
CA PRO A 871 -22.62 13.36 -6.96
C PRO A 871 -21.33 13.74 -6.24
N ALA A 872 -21.01 15.02 -6.22
CA ALA A 872 -19.85 15.52 -5.48
C ALA A 872 -19.96 15.21 -3.97
N HIS A 873 -18.83 14.93 -3.35
CA HIS A 873 -18.72 14.54 -1.93
C HIS A 873 -17.97 15.63 -1.15
N LEU A 874 -18.43 15.92 0.04
CA LEU A 874 -17.71 16.74 1.02
C LEU A 874 -17.70 16.01 2.35
N ASN A 875 -16.51 15.74 2.86
CA ASN A 875 -16.29 15.20 4.19
C ASN A 875 -15.53 16.22 5.05
N VAL A 876 -15.93 16.39 6.29
CA VAL A 876 -15.21 17.22 7.26
C VAL A 876 -15.10 16.45 8.57
N ASP A 877 -13.89 16.24 9.04
CA ASP A 877 -13.56 15.56 10.30
C ASP A 877 -12.90 16.57 11.26
N LEU A 878 -13.20 16.45 12.52
CA LEU A 878 -12.70 17.32 13.59
C LEU A 878 -12.14 16.47 14.72
N ALA A 879 -10.95 16.78 15.19
CA ALA A 879 -10.37 16.25 16.43
C ALA A 879 -10.08 17.41 17.39
N VAL A 880 -10.51 17.26 18.63
CA VAL A 880 -10.20 18.18 19.71
C VAL A 880 -9.65 17.39 20.89
N GLU A 881 -8.43 17.68 21.31
CA GLU A 881 -7.77 17.05 22.45
C GLU A 881 -7.32 18.11 23.46
N LYS A 882 -7.53 17.85 24.74
CA LYS A 882 -7.06 18.66 25.87
C LYS A 882 -5.93 17.95 26.57
N ASP A 883 -4.74 18.53 26.53
CA ASP A 883 -3.58 18.09 27.30
C ASP A 883 -3.56 18.72 28.69
N ILE A 884 -3.51 17.88 29.72
CA ILE A 884 -3.48 18.27 31.14
C ILE A 884 -2.13 17.80 31.71
N ARG A 885 -1.22 18.73 31.94
CA ARG A 885 0.07 18.42 32.58
C ARG A 885 -0.11 18.17 34.08
N MET A 886 0.35 17.04 34.55
CA MET A 886 0.28 16.64 35.94
C MET A 886 1.58 17.05 36.67
N LYS A 887 1.51 17.17 37.99
CA LYS A 887 2.66 17.62 38.84
C LYS A 887 3.87 16.65 38.77
N ASN A 888 3.63 15.39 38.45
CA ASN A 888 4.68 14.35 38.32
C ASN A 888 5.35 14.31 36.92
N GLY A 889 5.09 15.30 36.07
CA GLY A 889 5.65 15.37 34.70
C GLY A 889 4.84 14.64 33.64
N MET A 890 3.85 13.83 34.02
CA MET A 890 2.99 13.10 33.07
C MET A 890 1.98 14.05 32.45
N THR A 891 1.49 13.70 31.26
CA THR A 891 0.43 14.42 30.55
C THR A 891 -0.78 13.52 30.33
N LEU A 892 -1.95 13.93 30.81
CA LEU A 892 -3.24 13.30 30.51
C LEU A 892 -3.86 13.99 29.30
N GLY A 893 -4.07 13.26 28.21
CA GLY A 893 -4.83 13.71 27.05
C GLY A 893 -6.27 13.20 27.09
N LEU A 894 -7.23 14.11 26.89
CA LEU A 894 -8.65 13.80 26.75
C LEU A 894 -9.14 14.37 25.43
N GLY A 895 -9.65 13.53 24.53
CA GLY A 895 -10.00 13.93 23.18
C GLY A 895 -11.35 13.43 22.70
N ILE A 896 -11.90 14.17 21.73
CA ILE A 896 -13.10 13.83 20.99
C ILE A 896 -12.75 13.98 19.51
N ASN A 897 -12.95 12.90 18.74
CA ASN A 897 -12.87 12.91 17.29
C ASN A 897 -14.29 12.80 16.73
N ALA A 898 -14.69 13.72 15.88
CA ALA A 898 -15.97 13.71 15.18
C ALA A 898 -15.72 13.60 13.67
N TYR A 899 -16.25 12.55 13.08
CA TYR A 899 -16.06 12.24 11.64
C TYR A 899 -17.34 12.58 10.88
N ASN A 900 -17.18 13.08 9.66
CA ASN A 900 -18.28 13.56 8.82
C ASN A 900 -19.25 14.45 9.61
N ILE A 901 -18.74 15.52 10.21
CA ILE A 901 -19.52 16.41 11.09
C ILE A 901 -20.73 17.02 10.38
N LEU A 902 -20.68 17.15 9.05
CA LEU A 902 -21.79 17.64 8.22
C LEU A 902 -22.89 16.59 8.00
N ASN A 903 -22.65 15.33 8.37
CA ASN A 903 -23.52 14.19 8.16
C ASN A 903 -23.93 13.99 6.69
N ASN A 904 -23.03 14.27 5.75
CA ASN A 904 -23.25 14.00 4.34
C ASN A 904 -23.29 12.49 4.08
N GLN A 905 -24.37 11.99 3.50
CA GLN A 905 -24.52 10.58 3.13
C GLN A 905 -24.85 10.45 1.63
N ARG A 906 -24.10 11.18 0.79
CA ARG A 906 -24.28 11.15 -0.66
C ARG A 906 -23.88 9.79 -1.24
N PRO A 907 -24.51 9.37 -2.34
CA PRO A 907 -24.11 8.16 -3.04
C PRO A 907 -22.64 8.22 -3.48
N VAL A 908 -21.90 7.15 -3.21
CA VAL A 908 -20.50 6.99 -3.64
C VAL A 908 -20.34 5.90 -4.71
N SER A 909 -21.35 5.03 -4.82
CA SER A 909 -21.37 3.93 -5.78
C SER A 909 -22.82 3.60 -6.14
N TYR A 910 -23.04 3.15 -7.39
CA TYR A 910 -24.32 2.73 -7.94
C TYR A 910 -24.21 1.30 -8.46
N MET A 911 -25.36 0.62 -8.58
CA MET A 911 -25.46 -0.62 -9.35
C MET A 911 -25.15 -0.32 -10.81
N LYS A 912 -24.17 -1.02 -11.35
CA LYS A 912 -23.62 -0.77 -12.70
C LYS A 912 -24.22 -1.70 -13.74
N GLU A 913 -24.62 -2.88 -13.34
CA GLU A 913 -25.16 -3.94 -14.16
C GLU A 913 -26.51 -3.54 -14.79
N ASP A 914 -26.69 -3.81 -16.09
CA ASP A 914 -27.92 -3.55 -16.84
C ASP A 914 -29.04 -4.54 -16.47
N ASN A 915 -29.57 -4.38 -15.28
CA ASN A 915 -30.66 -5.16 -14.71
C ASN A 915 -31.69 -4.24 -14.01
N GLU A 916 -32.69 -4.79 -13.34
CA GLU A 916 -33.75 -4.05 -12.65
C GLU A 916 -33.22 -3.13 -11.53
N LEU A 917 -32.03 -3.37 -11.01
CA LEU A 917 -31.39 -2.58 -9.95
C LEU A 917 -30.49 -1.48 -10.52
N PHE A 918 -30.29 -1.40 -11.85
CA PHE A 918 -29.39 -0.45 -12.49
C PHE A 918 -29.65 1.00 -12.04
N GLY A 919 -28.58 1.69 -11.64
CA GLY A 919 -28.66 3.07 -11.19
C GLY A 919 -29.19 3.27 -9.78
N GLN A 920 -29.57 2.21 -9.06
CA GLN A 920 -29.88 2.30 -7.63
C GLN A 920 -28.59 2.49 -6.82
N VAL A 921 -28.71 3.15 -5.67
CA VAL A 921 -27.57 3.46 -4.81
C VAL A 921 -27.02 2.19 -4.17
N TRP A 922 -25.84 1.79 -4.59
CA TRP A 922 -25.14 0.65 -3.98
C TRP A 922 -24.54 1.01 -2.62
N ALA A 923 -23.79 2.12 -2.53
CA ALA A 923 -23.17 2.57 -1.30
C ALA A 923 -23.21 4.09 -1.14
N ARG A 924 -23.24 4.55 0.11
CA ARG A 924 -23.24 5.96 0.51
C ARG A 924 -22.04 6.29 1.38
N GLN A 925 -21.68 7.58 1.47
CA GLN A 925 -20.77 8.08 2.51
C GLN A 925 -21.27 7.64 3.89
N LEU A 926 -20.31 7.39 4.80
CA LEU A 926 -20.62 7.05 6.17
C LEU A 926 -21.34 8.19 6.91
N PRO A 927 -22.32 7.89 7.77
CA PRO A 927 -22.95 8.89 8.61
C PRO A 927 -21.93 9.50 9.59
N ARG A 928 -22.29 10.63 10.18
CA ARG A 928 -21.51 11.23 11.27
C ARG A 928 -21.43 10.29 12.47
N TRP A 929 -20.24 10.21 13.05
CA TRP A 929 -20.00 9.50 14.31
C TRP A 929 -18.91 10.18 15.15
N VAL A 930 -18.91 9.82 16.44
CA VAL A 930 -17.99 10.39 17.44
C VAL A 930 -17.20 9.27 18.11
N GLN A 931 -15.93 9.54 18.34
CA GLN A 931 -14.98 8.67 19.04
C GLN A 931 -14.38 9.42 20.23
N LEU A 932 -14.32 8.76 21.36
CA LEU A 932 -13.68 9.30 22.58
C LEU A 932 -12.25 8.78 22.67
N LYS A 933 -11.32 9.66 23.00
CA LYS A 933 -9.89 9.36 23.17
C LYS A 933 -9.44 9.69 24.58
N LYS A 934 -8.65 8.79 25.18
CA LYS A 934 -7.96 9.05 26.44
C LYS A 934 -6.55 8.47 26.34
N ASN A 935 -5.54 9.25 26.73
CA ASN A 935 -4.16 8.77 26.80
C ASN A 935 -3.39 9.39 27.98
N ILE A 936 -2.35 8.72 28.42
CA ILE A 936 -1.40 9.18 29.43
C ILE A 936 -0.01 9.02 28.83
N ARG A 937 0.75 10.11 28.79
CA ARG A 937 2.14 10.19 28.30
C ARG A 937 3.10 10.49 29.47
N PHE A 938 4.23 9.83 29.52
CA PHE A 938 5.22 9.95 30.58
C PHE A 938 6.67 9.86 30.08
#